data_75f97d43243dacf721a66a91d59761d8
#
_entry.id   75f97d43243dacf721a66a91d59761d8
#
_cell.length_a   1.000
_cell.length_b   1.000
_cell.length_c   1.000
_cell.angle_alpha   90.00
_cell.angle_beta   90.00
_cell.angle_gamma   90.00
#
_symmetry.space_group_name_H-M   'P 1'
#
loop_
_entity.id
_entity.type
_entity.pdbx_description
1 polymer ?
#
loop_
_entity_poly.entity_id
_entity_poly.type
_entity_poly.pdbx_seq_one_letter_code
_entity_poly.pdbx_strand_id
1 'polypeptide(L)'
;MQDTKKVAGELLVELEKKGVTFETVDGKLKYKDSKGNFTENSKEKVKKYKEEIIEILKKKQTIDEFITDNDYETNVYPLTDVQAAYLVGKTEAVKWGGIGCKGYIEVDFGSYSAEELSRAWKVLVNRHEMLRAKVTEVGFEILERDEIDYEIKIVNLQKMAEREKVDTLSKIREDFSEYVFHTEEPPLFKVLITKRIEGNFFHLLVDLIVSDFASVQLLISEMGELLKGASLEKIRYKFSDYAMFNQQRKGSLKWHQDRMYWLERLKKLPEAPILPQDGRAADKCENTYEFYRFQKHINQSDWKRIKEIAGEYGVTVSSVLIGIYAEVISRWSSNKHFTLNLPIQNRPTIGNNTNSIVGDFTAVNLLEVNVTQNMSFIERVKEITKRLMEDLEHNSFSGVEVLRELSKVSEEKELLMPIVFTGVLKTDGTVGTIEYGFSHTPQVWIDCQIVDEIDSEDQEKGLMISWDTRKGAIKESIVTEMFESFTETIRILGIKHSEEWKNPLEIIVPSASKKKVICERNKGITNQSRIQQRFVKYAKKNSNKTAVIDAVETVTYGELLERAEYIAGYLRKEFVENRTGLVAIRMKKSVNQIAAVMGVLIAGFSYLPIDIKQPLARQEKILSKANVIVELDEKKVNMILQNLEYRLDKHPEFQNPIAYVIFTSGSTGEPKGVVMSHTAAQNTLISIENMYNISEEDTILGIAELSFDLSVFDIFSVLGVGGTLVLPNPEKGPDASHWGRLLNEYKVTLWNSVPAQAEMLDAFASKSESYPTVRLVLLSGDWINTSLPGRLRKIMTNAQMISLGGATEGGIWSIYHEIDEIEERPTILYGKALLGQWMGVVDEELRICPEYVSGQIAIGGYSLAEGYLGDTTLTKEKFVYVEEEKNRIYLTGDNGRYVENGDIEFLGRLDNQVKINGHELMGILGKGSDRSRL
;
A
#
# COMPACT_ATOMS: atom_id res chain seq x y z
N MET A 1 26.06 11.74 -37.19
CA MET A 1 25.00 12.69 -37.63
C MET A 1 23.92 12.93 -36.57
N GLN A 2 23.31 11.90 -35.92
CA GLN A 2 22.33 12.17 -34.88
C GLN A 2 22.89 12.92 -33.65
N ASP A 3 24.12 12.67 -33.27
CA ASP A 3 24.78 13.31 -32.12
C ASP A 3 25.09 14.82 -32.41
N THR A 4 25.44 15.19 -33.64
CA THR A 4 25.75 16.57 -33.97
C THR A 4 24.51 17.46 -34.01
N LYS A 5 23.37 16.94 -34.50
CA LYS A 5 22.07 17.67 -34.49
C LYS A 5 21.57 17.88 -33.05
N LYS A 6 21.74 16.90 -32.19
CA LYS A 6 21.42 17.03 -30.76
C LYS A 6 22.22 18.15 -30.11
N VAL A 7 23.53 18.14 -30.29
CA VAL A 7 24.42 19.18 -29.73
C VAL A 7 24.08 20.58 -30.31
N ALA A 8 23.74 20.67 -31.57
CA ALA A 8 23.33 21.92 -32.24
C ALA A 8 22.02 22.46 -31.61
N GLY A 9 21.05 21.59 -31.38
CA GLY A 9 19.78 21.95 -30.73
C GLY A 9 19.94 22.42 -29.28
N GLU A 10 20.71 21.69 -28.49
CA GLU A 10 21.03 22.06 -27.10
C GLU A 10 21.78 23.43 -27.05
N LEU A 11 22.69 23.66 -27.97
CA LEU A 11 23.39 24.96 -28.11
C LEU A 11 22.42 26.10 -28.43
N LEU A 12 21.47 25.89 -29.34
CA LEU A 12 20.45 26.88 -29.65
C LEU A 12 19.61 27.25 -28.45
N VAL A 13 19.10 26.26 -27.72
CA VAL A 13 18.29 26.49 -26.51
C VAL A 13 19.10 27.21 -25.43
N GLU A 14 20.37 26.87 -25.23
CA GLU A 14 21.26 27.56 -24.29
C GLU A 14 21.44 29.04 -24.66
N LEU A 15 21.64 29.33 -25.94
CA LEU A 15 21.84 30.68 -26.40
C LEU A 15 20.57 31.52 -26.35
N GLU A 16 19.40 30.92 -26.62
CA GLU A 16 18.11 31.58 -26.47
C GLU A 16 17.82 31.99 -25.01
N LYS A 17 18.09 31.11 -24.06
CA LYS A 17 18.00 31.41 -22.60
C LYS A 17 18.90 32.62 -22.22
N LYS A 18 20.00 32.82 -22.96
CA LYS A 18 20.91 33.99 -22.79
C LYS A 18 20.45 35.22 -23.55
N GLY A 19 19.34 35.16 -24.28
CA GLY A 19 18.79 36.28 -25.07
C GLY A 19 19.39 36.42 -26.47
N VAL A 20 20.01 35.35 -26.98
CA VAL A 20 20.54 35.30 -28.37
C VAL A 20 19.62 34.43 -29.21
N THR A 21 18.86 35.00 -30.11
CA THR A 21 17.94 34.32 -31.03
C THR A 21 18.50 34.21 -32.42
N PHE A 22 18.14 33.13 -33.13
CA PHE A 22 18.60 32.84 -34.48
C PHE A 22 17.41 32.68 -35.42
N GLU A 23 17.62 33.15 -36.67
CA GLU A 23 16.67 32.99 -37.77
C GLU A 23 17.40 32.66 -39.07
N THR A 24 16.69 32.05 -40.00
CA THR A 24 17.19 31.79 -41.35
C THR A 24 16.53 32.75 -42.32
N VAL A 25 17.35 33.58 -43.02
CA VAL A 25 16.88 34.50 -44.06
C VAL A 25 17.67 34.23 -45.32
N ASP A 26 17.01 33.91 -46.44
CA ASP A 26 17.62 33.52 -47.71
C ASP A 26 18.67 32.40 -47.57
N GLY A 27 18.39 31.41 -46.72
CA GLY A 27 19.29 30.29 -46.45
C GLY A 27 20.54 30.63 -45.61
N LYS A 28 20.65 31.86 -45.12
CA LYS A 28 21.74 32.32 -44.27
C LYS A 28 21.28 32.47 -42.83
N LEU A 29 22.12 32.02 -41.90
CA LEU A 29 21.87 32.15 -40.45
C LEU A 29 22.11 33.61 -40.04
N LYS A 30 21.11 34.25 -39.47
CA LYS A 30 21.19 35.56 -38.80
C LYS A 30 20.93 35.38 -37.31
N TYR A 31 21.42 36.30 -36.49
CA TYR A 31 21.18 36.31 -35.05
C TYR A 31 20.83 37.70 -34.54
N LYS A 32 20.12 37.74 -33.42
CA LYS A 32 19.84 38.93 -32.63
C LYS A 32 20.29 38.67 -31.21
N ASP A 33 21.16 39.51 -30.70
CA ASP A 33 21.67 39.42 -29.32
C ASP A 33 21.14 40.63 -28.55
N SER A 34 20.09 40.45 -27.78
CA SER A 34 19.43 41.50 -27.03
C SER A 34 20.15 41.89 -25.72
N LYS A 35 21.08 41.05 -25.25
CA LYS A 35 21.75 41.22 -23.96
C LYS A 35 23.27 41.25 -24.04
N GLY A 36 23.88 41.17 -25.24
CA GLY A 36 25.33 41.13 -25.43
C GLY A 36 26.00 39.83 -24.91
N ASN A 37 25.28 38.75 -24.86
CA ASN A 37 25.74 37.47 -24.29
C ASN A 37 26.33 36.50 -25.32
N PHE A 38 26.44 36.89 -26.60
CA PHE A 38 26.99 36.05 -27.67
C PHE A 38 28.51 36.14 -27.70
N THR A 39 29.15 35.32 -26.87
CA THR A 39 30.62 35.28 -26.71
C THR A 39 31.34 34.69 -27.92
N GLU A 40 32.67 34.97 -28.07
CA GLU A 40 33.49 34.38 -29.14
C GLU A 40 33.46 32.84 -29.12
N ASN A 41 33.53 32.21 -27.94
CA ASN A 41 33.42 30.79 -27.83
C ASN A 41 32.05 30.25 -28.32
N SER A 42 30.98 30.99 -28.08
CA SER A 42 29.64 30.66 -28.58
C SER A 42 29.57 30.81 -30.11
N LYS A 43 30.20 31.83 -30.66
CA LYS A 43 30.28 32.05 -32.11
C LYS A 43 31.03 30.91 -32.81
N GLU A 44 32.14 30.45 -32.23
CA GLU A 44 32.89 29.28 -32.76
C GLU A 44 32.06 28.03 -32.78
N LYS A 45 31.31 27.73 -31.66
CA LYS A 45 30.39 26.60 -31.60
C LYS A 45 29.28 26.71 -32.64
N VAL A 46 28.64 27.86 -32.78
CA VAL A 46 27.61 28.12 -33.82
C VAL A 46 28.18 27.97 -35.21
N LYS A 47 29.41 28.41 -35.47
CA LYS A 47 30.07 28.23 -36.78
C LYS A 47 30.32 26.75 -37.06
N LYS A 48 30.71 26.00 -36.06
CA LYS A 48 30.95 24.55 -36.18
C LYS A 48 29.70 23.73 -36.52
N TYR A 49 28.55 24.09 -35.95
CA TYR A 49 27.28 23.40 -36.15
C TYR A 49 26.29 24.19 -37.04
N LYS A 50 26.79 25.04 -37.89
CA LYS A 50 25.96 25.99 -38.68
C LYS A 50 24.94 25.30 -39.57
N GLU A 51 25.29 24.19 -40.21
CA GLU A 51 24.40 23.48 -41.12
C GLU A 51 23.25 22.81 -40.36
N GLU A 52 23.57 22.17 -39.26
CA GLU A 52 22.58 21.54 -38.39
C GLU A 52 21.64 22.58 -37.77
N ILE A 53 22.17 23.73 -37.36
CA ILE A 53 21.36 24.86 -36.84
C ILE A 53 20.39 25.36 -37.91
N ILE A 54 20.82 25.55 -39.12
CA ILE A 54 19.96 25.97 -40.24
C ILE A 54 18.88 24.91 -40.50
N GLU A 55 19.21 23.63 -40.44
CA GLU A 55 18.25 22.56 -40.62
C GLU A 55 17.20 22.54 -39.50
N ILE A 56 17.61 22.72 -38.24
CA ILE A 56 16.70 22.82 -37.10
C ILE A 56 15.72 23.97 -37.24
N LEU A 57 16.24 25.17 -37.64
CA LEU A 57 15.44 26.38 -37.77
C LEU A 57 14.52 26.37 -39.01
N LYS A 58 14.80 25.55 -40.01
CA LYS A 58 13.93 25.38 -41.19
C LYS A 58 12.72 24.50 -40.94
N LYS A 59 12.71 23.74 -39.87
CA LYS A 59 11.57 22.84 -39.56
C LYS A 59 10.31 23.65 -39.30
N LYS A 60 9.23 23.23 -39.95
CA LYS A 60 7.92 23.88 -39.83
C LYS A 60 7.36 23.74 -38.43
N GLN A 61 6.72 24.78 -37.94
CA GLN A 61 6.13 24.84 -36.60
C GLN A 61 4.64 24.46 -36.58
N THR A 62 3.97 24.66 -37.74
CA THR A 62 2.54 24.37 -37.88
C THR A 62 2.31 23.36 -39.01
N ILE A 63 1.22 22.60 -38.88
CA ILE A 63 0.83 21.60 -39.89
C ILE A 63 0.35 22.28 -41.18
N ASP A 64 -0.28 23.45 -41.12
CA ASP A 64 -0.71 24.22 -42.27
C ASP A 64 0.47 24.66 -43.15
N GLU A 65 1.56 25.13 -42.53
CA GLU A 65 2.81 25.45 -43.22
C GLU A 65 3.45 24.19 -43.85
N PHE A 66 3.32 23.04 -43.17
CA PHE A 66 3.90 21.80 -43.66
C PHE A 66 3.18 21.30 -44.91
N ILE A 67 1.85 21.25 -44.92
CA ILE A 67 1.04 20.72 -46.01
C ILE A 67 1.12 21.63 -47.25
N THR A 68 1.25 22.96 -47.07
CA THR A 68 1.30 23.91 -48.18
C THR A 68 2.57 23.76 -49.01
N ASP A 69 3.67 23.26 -48.42
CA ASP A 69 5.01 23.23 -49.05
C ASP A 69 5.46 21.85 -49.50
N ASN A 70 4.70 20.77 -49.22
CA ASN A 70 5.18 19.40 -49.46
C ASN A 70 4.21 18.54 -50.28
N ASP A 71 4.64 18.20 -51.52
CA ASP A 71 4.13 17.02 -52.25
C ASP A 71 5.06 15.85 -51.92
N TYR A 72 4.64 14.96 -50.99
CA TYR A 72 5.40 13.73 -50.71
C TYR A 72 4.76 12.54 -51.41
N GLU A 73 5.56 11.87 -52.25
CA GLU A 73 5.21 10.59 -52.83
C GLU A 73 5.71 9.46 -51.89
N THR A 74 4.87 9.03 -50.97
CA THR A 74 5.15 7.81 -50.15
C THR A 74 3.86 7.03 -49.93
N ASN A 75 3.98 5.71 -49.93
CA ASN A 75 2.89 4.79 -49.61
C ASN A 75 2.98 4.30 -48.16
N VAL A 76 4.11 4.52 -47.47
CA VAL A 76 4.35 4.12 -46.09
C VAL A 76 4.54 5.37 -45.22
N TYR A 77 3.67 5.56 -44.28
CA TYR A 77 3.65 6.70 -43.35
C TYR A 77 4.22 6.31 -41.98
N PRO A 78 4.92 7.22 -41.29
CA PRO A 78 5.55 6.92 -40.01
C PRO A 78 4.50 6.73 -38.89
N LEU A 79 4.83 5.88 -37.91
CA LEU A 79 4.05 5.74 -36.68
C LEU A 79 4.26 6.93 -35.74
N THR A 80 3.25 7.30 -34.99
CA THR A 80 3.41 8.13 -33.80
C THR A 80 4.15 7.37 -32.70
N ASP A 81 4.67 8.07 -31.69
CA ASP A 81 5.35 7.41 -30.56
C ASP A 81 4.43 6.45 -29.80
N VAL A 82 3.14 6.82 -29.67
CA VAL A 82 2.14 5.99 -28.99
C VAL A 82 1.79 4.77 -29.83
N GLN A 83 1.57 4.91 -31.15
CA GLN A 83 1.37 3.77 -32.05
C GLN A 83 2.53 2.78 -31.97
N ALA A 84 3.78 3.29 -31.98
CA ALA A 84 4.95 2.43 -31.81
C ALA A 84 4.98 1.73 -30.44
N ALA A 85 4.57 2.41 -29.37
CA ALA A 85 4.45 1.83 -28.05
C ALA A 85 3.37 0.72 -28.00
N TYR A 86 2.23 0.90 -28.69
CA TYR A 86 1.18 -0.11 -28.79
C TYR A 86 1.69 -1.38 -29.49
N LEU A 87 2.49 -1.26 -30.55
CA LEU A 87 3.09 -2.43 -31.20
C LEU A 87 4.04 -3.19 -30.27
N VAL A 88 4.89 -2.50 -29.55
CA VAL A 88 5.77 -3.11 -28.54
C VAL A 88 4.95 -3.78 -27.44
N GLY A 89 3.90 -3.12 -26.95
CA GLY A 89 3.00 -3.67 -25.92
C GLY A 89 2.25 -4.93 -26.34
N LYS A 90 2.04 -5.17 -27.65
CA LYS A 90 1.45 -6.42 -28.17
C LYS A 90 2.37 -7.62 -28.04
N THR A 91 3.67 -7.42 -27.86
CA THR A 91 4.64 -8.51 -27.74
C THR A 91 4.69 -9.03 -26.30
N GLU A 92 5.01 -10.31 -26.13
CA GLU A 92 5.29 -10.93 -24.81
C GLU A 92 6.69 -10.53 -24.27
N ALA A 93 7.48 -9.81 -25.06
CA ALA A 93 8.83 -9.38 -24.67
C ALA A 93 8.85 -8.35 -23.56
N VAL A 94 7.73 -7.68 -23.29
CA VAL A 94 7.60 -6.67 -22.23
C VAL A 94 6.69 -7.18 -21.11
N LYS A 95 7.04 -6.86 -19.88
CA LYS A 95 6.24 -7.22 -18.71
C LYS A 95 4.84 -6.60 -18.83
N TRP A 96 3.81 -7.39 -18.58
CA TRP A 96 2.40 -6.98 -18.75
C TRP A 96 2.03 -6.61 -20.21
N GLY A 97 2.80 -7.06 -21.18
CA GLY A 97 2.49 -7.02 -22.62
C GLY A 97 1.54 -8.12 -23.05
N GLY A 98 1.62 -8.51 -24.36
CA GLY A 98 0.89 -9.62 -24.94
C GLY A 98 -0.56 -9.33 -25.32
N ILE A 99 -1.05 -8.10 -25.17
CA ILE A 99 -2.41 -7.67 -25.55
C ILE A 99 -2.38 -6.51 -26.54
N GLY A 100 -3.39 -6.46 -27.44
CA GLY A 100 -3.60 -5.30 -28.30
C GLY A 100 -4.27 -4.16 -27.57
N CYS A 101 -3.92 -2.93 -27.93
CA CYS A 101 -4.65 -1.75 -27.48
C CYS A 101 -5.96 -1.65 -28.27
N LYS A 102 -7.12 -1.85 -27.59
CA LYS A 102 -8.42 -1.88 -28.27
C LYS A 102 -9.50 -1.19 -27.48
N GLY A 103 -10.45 -0.61 -28.19
CA GLY A 103 -11.67 -0.01 -27.63
C GLY A 103 -12.91 -0.68 -28.18
N TYR A 104 -13.90 -0.91 -27.34
CA TYR A 104 -15.20 -1.45 -27.70
C TYR A 104 -16.31 -0.53 -27.20
N ILE A 105 -17.34 -0.34 -28.04
CA ILE A 105 -18.55 0.41 -27.69
C ILE A 105 -19.79 -0.27 -28.22
N GLU A 106 -20.89 -0.11 -27.48
CA GLU A 106 -22.26 -0.42 -27.89
C GLU A 106 -23.03 0.89 -28.01
N VAL A 107 -23.58 1.14 -29.20
CA VAL A 107 -24.33 2.37 -29.49
C VAL A 107 -25.77 2.04 -29.89
N ASP A 108 -26.70 2.63 -29.16
CA ASP A 108 -28.11 2.58 -29.53
C ASP A 108 -28.44 3.67 -30.59
N PHE A 109 -28.80 3.24 -31.78
CA PHE A 109 -29.27 4.13 -32.86
C PHE A 109 -30.80 4.12 -32.99
N GLY A 110 -31.51 3.60 -32.01
CA GLY A 110 -32.96 3.62 -32.00
C GLY A 110 -33.59 2.80 -33.12
N SER A 111 -34.50 3.42 -33.88
CA SER A 111 -35.33 2.73 -34.89
C SER A 111 -34.66 2.50 -36.25
N TYR A 112 -33.42 2.97 -36.46
CA TYR A 112 -32.73 2.75 -37.75
C TYR A 112 -32.47 1.27 -38.00
N SER A 113 -32.71 0.81 -39.23
CA SER A 113 -32.55 -0.60 -39.62
C SER A 113 -31.11 -1.03 -39.68
N ALA A 114 -30.82 -2.31 -39.53
CA ALA A 114 -29.50 -2.86 -39.67
C ALA A 114 -28.86 -2.59 -41.04
N GLU A 115 -29.72 -2.52 -42.08
CA GLU A 115 -29.30 -2.22 -43.46
C GLU A 115 -28.91 -0.73 -43.62
N GLU A 116 -29.56 0.19 -42.94
CA GLU A 116 -29.19 1.61 -42.89
C GLU A 116 -27.88 1.81 -42.14
N LEU A 117 -27.75 1.19 -40.95
CA LEU A 117 -26.53 1.22 -40.17
C LEU A 117 -25.35 0.67 -40.98
N SER A 118 -25.54 -0.46 -41.65
CA SER A 118 -24.49 -1.08 -42.50
C SER A 118 -24.07 -0.19 -43.66
N ARG A 119 -25.04 0.50 -44.30
CA ARG A 119 -24.73 1.44 -45.40
C ARG A 119 -23.97 2.66 -44.91
N ALA A 120 -24.38 3.24 -43.77
CA ALA A 120 -23.70 4.38 -43.15
C ALA A 120 -22.27 4.03 -42.81
N TRP A 121 -22.05 2.87 -42.17
CA TRP A 121 -20.68 2.41 -41.84
C TRP A 121 -19.79 2.24 -43.07
N LYS A 122 -20.31 1.66 -44.17
CA LYS A 122 -19.54 1.53 -45.42
C LYS A 122 -19.11 2.89 -45.99
N VAL A 123 -19.94 3.93 -45.86
CA VAL A 123 -19.55 5.28 -46.26
C VAL A 123 -18.39 5.79 -45.42
N LEU A 124 -18.42 5.57 -44.10
CA LEU A 124 -17.35 6.00 -43.20
C LEU A 124 -16.02 5.25 -43.45
N VAL A 125 -16.03 3.96 -43.69
CA VAL A 125 -14.83 3.20 -44.08
C VAL A 125 -14.20 3.75 -45.35
N ASN A 126 -15.02 4.14 -46.35
CA ASN A 126 -14.55 4.75 -47.58
C ASN A 126 -14.04 6.19 -47.36
N ARG A 127 -14.59 6.91 -46.38
CA ARG A 127 -14.25 8.30 -46.08
C ARG A 127 -12.92 8.44 -45.34
N HIS A 128 -12.72 7.60 -44.28
CA HIS A 128 -11.60 7.72 -43.36
C HIS A 128 -10.49 6.73 -43.71
N GLU A 129 -9.31 7.24 -44.06
CA GLU A 129 -8.18 6.41 -44.49
C GLU A 129 -7.72 5.42 -43.39
N MET A 130 -7.68 5.83 -42.11
CA MET A 130 -7.19 4.97 -41.02
C MET A 130 -8.05 3.72 -40.80
N LEU A 131 -9.33 3.72 -41.22
CA LEU A 131 -10.15 2.48 -41.20
C LEU A 131 -9.72 1.46 -42.28
N ARG A 132 -8.83 1.88 -43.20
CA ARG A 132 -8.23 1.03 -44.25
C ARG A 132 -6.70 0.89 -44.05
N ALA A 133 -6.19 1.26 -42.88
CA ALA A 133 -4.75 1.18 -42.63
C ALA A 133 -4.31 -0.24 -42.37
N LYS A 134 -3.18 -0.63 -42.98
CA LYS A 134 -2.34 -1.77 -42.64
C LYS A 134 -1.14 -1.24 -41.87
N VAL A 135 -0.88 -1.78 -40.66
CA VAL A 135 0.17 -1.27 -39.76
C VAL A 135 1.25 -2.32 -39.57
N THR A 136 2.49 -1.93 -39.78
CA THR A 136 3.70 -2.74 -39.62
C THR A 136 4.68 -2.05 -38.66
N GLU A 137 5.77 -2.71 -38.30
CA GLU A 137 6.84 -2.12 -37.47
C GLU A 137 7.52 -0.89 -38.11
N VAL A 138 7.50 -0.77 -39.41
CA VAL A 138 8.15 0.33 -40.14
C VAL A 138 7.24 1.52 -40.39
N GLY A 139 5.90 1.34 -40.27
CA GLY A 139 4.94 2.38 -40.55
C GLY A 139 3.55 1.84 -40.87
N PHE A 140 2.68 2.66 -41.43
CA PHE A 140 1.39 2.24 -41.93
C PHE A 140 1.18 2.59 -43.41
N GLU A 141 0.39 1.76 -44.07
CA GLU A 141 -0.02 1.90 -45.47
C GLU A 141 -1.54 2.04 -45.53
N ILE A 142 -2.06 2.86 -46.48
CA ILE A 142 -3.50 3.01 -46.69
C ILE A 142 -3.88 2.20 -47.95
N LEU A 143 -4.71 1.19 -47.68
CA LEU A 143 -5.23 0.33 -48.75
C LEU A 143 -6.34 1.01 -49.56
N GLU A 144 -6.49 0.59 -50.84
CA GLU A 144 -7.58 1.04 -51.66
C GLU A 144 -8.92 0.49 -51.14
N ARG A 145 -10.03 1.09 -51.59
CA ARG A 145 -11.39 0.79 -51.06
C ARG A 145 -11.86 -0.63 -51.32
N ASP A 146 -11.46 -1.19 -52.45
CA ASP A 146 -11.78 -2.54 -52.92
C ASP A 146 -10.86 -3.63 -52.36
N GLU A 147 -9.79 -3.22 -51.64
CA GLU A 147 -8.87 -4.16 -50.96
C GLU A 147 -9.34 -4.52 -49.54
N ILE A 148 -10.37 -3.85 -49.01
CA ILE A 148 -10.86 -4.09 -47.67
C ILE A 148 -12.11 -4.96 -47.70
N ASP A 149 -11.97 -6.19 -47.22
CA ASP A 149 -13.08 -7.15 -47.09
C ASP A 149 -13.47 -7.32 -45.60
N TYR A 150 -14.76 -7.10 -45.31
CA TYR A 150 -15.30 -7.29 -43.98
C TYR A 150 -16.80 -7.58 -44.01
N GLU A 151 -17.26 -8.38 -43.07
CA GLU A 151 -18.66 -8.72 -42.88
C GLU A 151 -19.26 -8.03 -41.63
N ILE A 152 -20.46 -7.49 -41.77
CA ILE A 152 -21.24 -6.98 -40.64
C ILE A 152 -22.22 -8.06 -40.22
N LYS A 153 -21.91 -8.72 -39.09
CA LYS A 153 -22.76 -9.78 -38.53
C LYS A 153 -24.01 -9.15 -37.86
N ILE A 154 -25.19 -9.73 -38.14
CA ILE A 154 -26.47 -9.32 -37.56
C ILE A 154 -26.95 -10.43 -36.64
N VAL A 155 -27.20 -10.10 -35.35
CA VAL A 155 -27.74 -11.01 -34.33
C VAL A 155 -29.15 -10.54 -33.96
N ASN A 156 -30.14 -11.41 -34.11
CA ASN A 156 -31.52 -11.08 -33.81
C ASN A 156 -31.90 -11.52 -32.39
N LEU A 157 -32.08 -10.56 -31.48
CA LEU A 157 -32.46 -10.79 -30.08
C LEU A 157 -33.98 -10.64 -29.85
N GLN A 158 -34.76 -10.21 -30.84
CA GLN A 158 -36.18 -9.84 -30.67
C GLN A 158 -37.06 -10.99 -30.15
N LYS A 159 -36.73 -12.24 -30.49
CA LYS A 159 -37.52 -13.42 -30.12
C LYS A 159 -36.95 -14.18 -28.94
N MET A 160 -35.82 -13.74 -28.36
CA MET A 160 -35.17 -14.40 -27.24
C MET A 160 -35.81 -14.01 -25.90
N ALA A 161 -35.76 -14.91 -24.92
CA ALA A 161 -36.16 -14.59 -23.56
C ALA A 161 -35.14 -13.60 -22.94
N GLU A 162 -35.54 -12.79 -21.96
CA GLU A 162 -34.65 -11.77 -21.36
C GLU A 162 -33.34 -12.32 -20.87
N ARG A 163 -33.33 -13.50 -20.22
CA ARG A 163 -32.12 -14.17 -19.78
C ARG A 163 -31.19 -14.54 -20.94
N GLU A 164 -31.76 -15.09 -22.03
CA GLU A 164 -30.98 -15.44 -23.23
C GLU A 164 -30.40 -14.21 -23.92
N LYS A 165 -31.11 -13.05 -23.89
CA LYS A 165 -30.56 -11.77 -24.37
C LYS A 165 -29.36 -11.34 -23.60
N VAL A 166 -29.44 -11.36 -22.25
CA VAL A 166 -28.35 -10.99 -21.34
C VAL A 166 -27.15 -11.91 -21.57
N ASP A 167 -27.38 -13.23 -21.62
CA ASP A 167 -26.33 -14.21 -21.83
C ASP A 167 -25.65 -14.02 -23.22
N THR A 168 -26.46 -13.74 -24.27
CA THR A 168 -25.92 -13.48 -25.61
C THR A 168 -25.09 -12.20 -25.69
N LEU A 169 -25.55 -11.13 -25.04
CA LEU A 169 -24.80 -9.87 -24.99
C LEU A 169 -23.50 -10.03 -24.18
N SER A 170 -23.56 -10.73 -23.05
CA SER A 170 -22.35 -11.02 -22.26
C SER A 170 -21.33 -11.78 -23.09
N LYS A 171 -21.78 -12.78 -23.86
CA LYS A 171 -20.90 -13.54 -24.75
C LYS A 171 -20.32 -12.67 -25.89
N ILE A 172 -21.10 -11.78 -26.50
CA ILE A 172 -20.58 -10.83 -27.50
C ILE A 172 -19.48 -9.95 -26.90
N ARG A 173 -19.68 -9.45 -25.66
CA ARG A 173 -18.70 -8.61 -24.95
C ARG A 173 -17.43 -9.40 -24.63
N GLU A 174 -17.57 -10.66 -24.20
CA GLU A 174 -16.47 -11.56 -23.94
C GLU A 174 -15.70 -11.87 -25.22
N ASP A 175 -16.38 -12.29 -26.30
CA ASP A 175 -15.76 -12.56 -27.62
C ASP A 175 -14.98 -11.33 -28.15
N PHE A 176 -15.47 -10.10 -27.91
CA PHE A 176 -14.80 -8.87 -28.31
C PHE A 176 -13.68 -8.49 -27.35
N SER A 177 -13.83 -8.76 -26.05
CA SER A 177 -12.77 -8.57 -25.06
C SER A 177 -11.54 -9.46 -25.33
N GLU A 178 -11.75 -10.69 -25.79
CA GLU A 178 -10.69 -11.65 -26.09
C GLU A 178 -10.09 -11.48 -27.50
N TYR A 179 -10.81 -10.80 -28.42
CA TYR A 179 -10.38 -10.68 -29.79
C TYR A 179 -9.05 -9.93 -29.93
N VAL A 180 -8.12 -10.49 -30.70
CA VAL A 180 -6.80 -9.90 -30.99
C VAL A 180 -6.72 -9.50 -32.47
N PHE A 181 -6.43 -8.24 -32.72
CA PHE A 181 -6.17 -7.75 -34.08
C PHE A 181 -4.74 -8.08 -34.52
N HIS A 182 -4.59 -8.57 -35.74
CA HIS A 182 -3.31 -8.67 -36.45
C HIS A 182 -3.12 -7.39 -37.27
N THR A 183 -2.21 -6.52 -36.88
CA THR A 183 -2.10 -5.16 -37.44
C THR A 183 -1.74 -5.14 -38.92
N GLU A 184 -1.17 -6.22 -39.43
CA GLU A 184 -0.84 -6.41 -40.86
C GLU A 184 -1.99 -6.97 -41.72
N GLU A 185 -3.11 -7.35 -41.05
CA GLU A 185 -4.29 -7.92 -41.69
C GLU A 185 -5.53 -7.03 -41.47
N PRO A 186 -5.69 -5.91 -42.19
CA PRO A 186 -6.86 -5.05 -42.08
C PRO A 186 -8.15 -5.74 -42.49
N PRO A 187 -9.34 -5.32 -42.00
CA PRO A 187 -9.55 -4.09 -41.22
C PRO A 187 -9.23 -4.24 -39.76
N LEU A 188 -8.75 -3.18 -39.14
CA LEU A 188 -8.43 -3.11 -37.70
C LEU A 188 -9.66 -2.67 -36.88
N PHE A 189 -10.83 -3.13 -37.32
CA PHE A 189 -12.12 -2.99 -36.63
C PHE A 189 -12.99 -4.23 -36.86
N LYS A 190 -13.95 -4.44 -35.94
CA LYS A 190 -15.07 -5.40 -36.12
C LYS A 190 -16.37 -4.72 -35.82
N VAL A 191 -17.38 -5.04 -36.59
CA VAL A 191 -18.75 -4.51 -36.43
C VAL A 191 -19.74 -5.65 -36.31
N LEU A 192 -20.68 -5.49 -35.37
CA LEU A 192 -21.82 -6.38 -35.20
C LEU A 192 -23.06 -5.52 -34.91
N ILE A 193 -24.24 -5.95 -35.39
CA ILE A 193 -25.50 -5.28 -35.09
C ILE A 193 -26.41 -6.26 -34.35
N THR A 194 -26.95 -5.88 -33.18
CA THR A 194 -27.98 -6.63 -32.49
C THR A 194 -29.36 -5.97 -32.74
N LYS A 195 -30.33 -6.79 -33.21
CA LYS A 195 -31.72 -6.35 -33.38
C LYS A 195 -32.49 -6.62 -32.10
N ARG A 196 -32.96 -5.56 -31.42
CA ARG A 196 -33.82 -5.60 -30.22
C ARG A 196 -35.23 -5.09 -30.56
N ILE A 197 -36.17 -5.25 -29.64
CA ILE A 197 -37.55 -4.72 -29.82
C ILE A 197 -37.52 -3.19 -29.75
N GLU A 198 -36.72 -2.64 -28.87
CA GLU A 198 -36.60 -1.20 -28.58
C GLU A 198 -35.80 -0.44 -29.65
N GLY A 199 -34.92 -1.11 -30.38
CA GLY A 199 -34.01 -0.51 -31.36
C GLY A 199 -32.89 -1.43 -31.80
N ASN A 200 -32.04 -0.95 -32.69
CA ASN A 200 -30.86 -1.67 -33.16
C ASN A 200 -29.57 -1.10 -32.55
N PHE A 201 -28.76 -1.97 -31.94
CA PHE A 201 -27.52 -1.59 -31.36
C PHE A 201 -26.37 -1.90 -32.30
N PHE A 202 -25.50 -0.93 -32.47
CA PHE A 202 -24.27 -1.04 -33.24
C PHE A 202 -23.08 -1.31 -32.30
N HIS A 203 -22.41 -2.43 -32.49
CA HIS A 203 -21.25 -2.84 -31.71
C HIS A 203 -20.01 -2.60 -32.55
N LEU A 204 -19.09 -1.77 -32.04
CA LEU A 204 -17.84 -1.46 -32.69
C LEU A 204 -16.68 -1.86 -31.77
N LEU A 205 -15.84 -2.77 -32.24
CA LEU A 205 -14.53 -3.02 -31.69
C LEU A 205 -13.49 -2.42 -32.65
N VAL A 206 -12.55 -1.65 -32.15
CA VAL A 206 -11.49 -1.02 -32.94
C VAL A 206 -10.14 -1.17 -32.25
N ASP A 207 -9.09 -1.45 -33.03
CA ASP A 207 -7.71 -1.33 -32.54
C ASP A 207 -7.35 0.14 -32.43
N LEU A 208 -6.94 0.58 -31.23
CA LEU A 208 -6.64 1.99 -30.96
C LEU A 208 -5.37 2.48 -31.66
N ILE A 209 -4.64 1.61 -32.36
CA ILE A 209 -3.54 2.01 -33.24
C ILE A 209 -4.04 2.82 -34.46
N VAL A 210 -5.32 2.66 -34.83
CA VAL A 210 -5.93 3.39 -35.97
C VAL A 210 -6.96 4.41 -35.54
N SER A 211 -7.29 4.51 -34.25
CA SER A 211 -8.36 5.38 -33.75
C SER A 211 -8.10 5.76 -32.30
N ASP A 212 -8.38 6.98 -31.93
CA ASP A 212 -8.51 7.39 -30.53
C ASP A 212 -10.01 7.50 -30.15
N PHE A 213 -10.29 7.80 -28.86
CA PHE A 213 -11.68 7.93 -28.39
C PHE A 213 -12.45 9.06 -29.11
N ALA A 214 -11.80 10.19 -29.38
CA ALA A 214 -12.42 11.30 -30.12
C ALA A 214 -12.72 10.92 -31.57
N SER A 215 -11.90 10.08 -32.19
CA SER A 215 -12.18 9.49 -33.51
C SER A 215 -13.39 8.57 -33.46
N VAL A 216 -13.54 7.76 -32.40
CA VAL A 216 -14.73 6.92 -32.21
C VAL A 216 -16.00 7.76 -32.07
N GLN A 217 -15.93 8.84 -31.28
CA GLN A 217 -17.06 9.79 -31.15
C GLN A 217 -17.39 10.45 -32.49
N LEU A 218 -16.39 10.88 -33.25
CA LEU A 218 -16.58 11.42 -34.60
C LEU A 218 -17.28 10.43 -35.51
N LEU A 219 -16.87 9.16 -35.51
CA LEU A 219 -17.52 8.11 -36.31
C LEU A 219 -18.98 7.92 -35.94
N ILE A 220 -19.34 7.95 -34.66
CA ILE A 220 -20.73 7.86 -34.18
C ILE A 220 -21.53 9.09 -34.63
N SER A 221 -20.96 10.28 -34.50
CA SER A 221 -21.58 11.54 -34.91
C SER A 221 -21.86 11.60 -36.41
N GLU A 222 -20.83 11.30 -37.22
CA GLU A 222 -20.99 11.26 -38.70
C GLU A 222 -21.95 10.15 -39.15
N MET A 223 -21.96 9.00 -38.44
CA MET A 223 -22.94 7.93 -38.70
C MET A 223 -24.37 8.44 -38.44
N GLY A 224 -24.59 9.16 -37.33
CA GLY A 224 -25.87 9.78 -37.02
C GLY A 224 -26.32 10.81 -38.06
N GLU A 225 -25.41 11.63 -38.58
CA GLU A 225 -25.68 12.59 -39.66
C GLU A 225 -26.06 11.89 -40.97
N LEU A 226 -25.30 10.83 -41.34
CA LEU A 226 -25.65 10.03 -42.52
C LEU A 226 -27.02 9.36 -42.41
N LEU A 227 -27.39 8.88 -41.25
CA LEU A 227 -28.69 8.26 -40.98
C LEU A 227 -29.83 9.28 -41.09
N LYS A 228 -29.58 10.54 -40.73
CA LYS A 228 -30.55 11.65 -40.98
C LYS A 228 -30.61 12.09 -42.46
N GLY A 229 -29.77 11.53 -43.31
CA GLY A 229 -29.72 11.89 -44.74
C GLY A 229 -28.85 13.12 -45.04
N ALA A 230 -28.03 13.57 -44.11
CA ALA A 230 -27.09 14.67 -44.34
C ALA A 230 -25.92 14.25 -45.21
N SER A 231 -25.31 15.22 -45.92
CA SER A 231 -24.06 15.04 -46.65
C SER A 231 -22.90 15.56 -45.79
N LEU A 232 -21.90 14.71 -45.56
CA LEU A 232 -20.73 15.09 -44.82
C LEU A 232 -19.79 16.02 -45.61
N GLU A 233 -19.17 17.01 -44.95
CA GLU A 233 -18.21 17.89 -45.54
C GLU A 233 -16.97 17.11 -46.04
N LYS A 234 -16.31 17.63 -47.11
CA LYS A 234 -15.09 16.99 -47.63
C LYS A 234 -13.92 17.15 -46.67
N ILE A 235 -13.26 16.04 -46.32
CA ILE A 235 -12.05 16.04 -45.51
C ILE A 235 -10.93 16.72 -46.33
N ARG A 236 -10.30 17.73 -45.74
CA ARG A 236 -9.18 18.48 -46.33
C ARG A 236 -7.81 17.92 -45.97
N TYR A 237 -7.69 17.38 -44.77
CA TYR A 237 -6.48 16.86 -44.17
C TYR A 237 -6.66 15.43 -43.73
N LYS A 238 -5.59 14.64 -43.71
CA LYS A 238 -5.60 13.24 -43.43
C LYS A 238 -4.71 12.94 -42.20
N PHE A 239 -4.86 11.78 -41.59
CA PHE A 239 -3.97 11.35 -40.52
C PHE A 239 -2.54 11.13 -41.00
N SER A 240 -2.38 10.65 -42.24
CA SER A 240 -1.08 10.53 -42.89
C SER A 240 -0.30 11.87 -42.96
N ASP A 241 -0.99 12.98 -43.21
CA ASP A 241 -0.39 14.34 -43.18
C ASP A 241 0.14 14.70 -41.77
N TYR A 242 -0.68 14.37 -40.71
CA TYR A 242 -0.28 14.57 -39.34
C TYR A 242 0.92 13.71 -38.94
N ALA A 243 0.94 12.44 -39.35
CA ALA A 243 2.04 11.53 -39.03
C ALA A 243 3.37 12.00 -39.62
N MET A 244 3.34 12.47 -40.88
CA MET A 244 4.51 13.06 -41.56
C MET A 244 4.95 14.36 -40.87
N PHE A 245 4.02 15.25 -40.53
CA PHE A 245 4.32 16.49 -39.79
C PHE A 245 4.93 16.19 -38.43
N ASN A 246 4.36 15.25 -37.67
CA ASN A 246 4.85 14.87 -36.34
C ASN A 246 6.29 14.30 -36.41
N GLN A 247 6.60 13.50 -37.43
CA GLN A 247 7.96 13.02 -37.67
C GLN A 247 8.91 14.17 -37.99
N GLN A 248 8.48 15.08 -38.87
CA GLN A 248 9.30 16.24 -39.29
C GLN A 248 9.54 17.21 -38.11
N ARG A 249 8.55 17.40 -37.21
CA ARG A 249 8.65 18.26 -36.03
C ARG A 249 9.72 17.77 -35.05
N LYS A 250 10.02 16.48 -35.01
CA LYS A 250 11.12 15.94 -34.19
C LYS A 250 12.45 16.57 -34.58
N GLY A 251 13.17 17.09 -33.58
CA GLY A 251 14.41 17.87 -33.79
C GLY A 251 14.21 19.32 -34.26
N SER A 252 13.00 19.89 -34.19
CA SER A 252 12.78 21.33 -34.27
C SER A 252 13.31 22.05 -33.02
N LEU A 253 13.44 23.39 -33.09
CA LEU A 253 13.86 24.17 -31.92
C LEU A 253 12.93 23.94 -30.70
N LYS A 254 11.61 23.98 -30.93
CA LYS A 254 10.63 23.70 -29.88
C LYS A 254 10.80 22.30 -29.28
N TRP A 255 11.02 21.27 -30.10
CA TRP A 255 11.28 19.91 -29.62
C TRP A 255 12.54 19.85 -28.76
N HIS A 256 13.63 20.57 -29.13
CA HIS A 256 14.83 20.64 -28.29
C HIS A 256 14.61 21.38 -26.97
N GLN A 257 13.79 22.45 -26.97
CA GLN A 257 13.41 23.15 -25.75
C GLN A 257 12.64 22.23 -24.79
N ASP A 258 11.63 21.53 -25.30
CA ASP A 258 10.80 20.61 -24.53
C ASP A 258 11.60 19.42 -24.02
N ARG A 259 12.49 18.87 -24.86
CA ARG A 259 13.40 17.83 -24.45
C ARG A 259 14.30 18.27 -23.29
N MET A 260 14.87 19.48 -23.32
CA MET A 260 15.69 19.98 -22.21
C MET A 260 14.89 20.17 -20.94
N TYR A 261 13.66 20.67 -21.02
CA TYR A 261 12.74 20.75 -19.88
C TYR A 261 12.55 19.37 -19.22
N TRP A 262 12.22 18.36 -19.99
CA TRP A 262 12.00 17.01 -19.47
C TRP A 262 13.28 16.36 -18.95
N LEU A 263 14.42 16.52 -19.62
CA LEU A 263 15.70 15.99 -19.16
C LEU A 263 16.15 16.59 -17.81
N GLU A 264 15.84 17.85 -17.55
CA GLU A 264 16.10 18.46 -16.25
C GLU A 264 15.21 17.86 -15.17
N ARG A 265 13.97 17.53 -15.50
CA ARG A 265 13.01 16.90 -14.59
C ARG A 265 13.26 15.42 -14.36
N LEU A 266 13.77 14.66 -15.32
CA LEU A 266 14.02 13.22 -15.19
C LEU A 266 14.75 12.82 -13.90
N LYS A 267 15.67 13.69 -13.44
CA LYS A 267 16.43 13.45 -12.20
C LYS A 267 15.59 13.48 -10.94
N LYS A 268 14.38 14.02 -10.99
CA LYS A 268 13.48 14.26 -9.86
C LYS A 268 12.10 13.62 -10.06
N LEU A 269 11.81 13.13 -11.27
CA LEU A 269 10.52 12.53 -11.57
C LEU A 269 10.36 11.24 -10.73
N PRO A 270 9.35 11.16 -9.86
CA PRO A 270 9.16 10.00 -9.02
C PRO A 270 8.64 8.80 -9.83
N GLU A 271 8.78 7.63 -9.27
CA GLU A 271 8.21 6.38 -9.78
C GLU A 271 6.67 6.42 -9.82
N ALA A 272 6.07 5.44 -10.46
CA ALA A 272 4.62 5.21 -10.38
C ALA A 272 4.16 4.93 -8.93
N PRO A 273 2.86 5.05 -8.62
CA PRO A 273 2.32 4.59 -7.35
C PRO A 273 2.64 3.11 -7.11
N ILE A 274 3.23 2.80 -5.95
CA ILE A 274 3.57 1.44 -5.54
C ILE A 274 2.35 0.85 -4.80
N LEU A 275 1.47 0.21 -5.54
CA LEU A 275 0.24 -0.41 -5.03
C LEU A 275 0.47 -1.87 -4.61
N PRO A 276 -0.34 -2.40 -3.69
CA PRO A 276 -0.28 -3.80 -3.28
C PRO A 276 -0.56 -4.73 -4.46
N GLN A 277 0.42 -5.48 -4.92
CA GLN A 277 0.29 -6.45 -6.01
C GLN A 277 -0.34 -7.77 -5.52
N ASP A 278 -1.00 -8.49 -6.41
CA ASP A 278 -1.45 -9.84 -6.13
C ASP A 278 -0.26 -10.81 -6.22
N GLY A 279 0.33 -11.16 -5.05
CA GLY A 279 1.53 -11.99 -4.97
C GLY A 279 1.39 -13.39 -5.59
N ARG A 280 0.16 -13.89 -5.80
CA ARG A 280 -0.07 -15.18 -6.46
C ARG A 280 0.13 -15.10 -7.99
N ALA A 281 -0.13 -13.94 -8.57
CA ALA A 281 0.04 -13.72 -10.01
C ALA A 281 1.47 -13.27 -10.36
N ALA A 282 2.19 -12.65 -9.42
CA ALA A 282 3.57 -12.22 -9.65
C ALA A 282 4.55 -13.40 -9.79
N ASP A 283 4.31 -14.51 -9.06
CA ASP A 283 5.16 -15.71 -9.09
C ASP A 283 4.83 -16.69 -10.24
N LYS A 284 3.59 -16.65 -10.70
CA LYS A 284 3.15 -17.48 -11.83
C LYS A 284 3.05 -16.62 -13.06
N CYS A 285 4.01 -16.25 -13.81
CA CYS A 285 3.93 -15.54 -15.09
C CYS A 285 2.78 -15.98 -16.05
N GLU A 286 1.60 -16.25 -15.50
CA GLU A 286 0.37 -16.42 -16.24
C GLU A 286 -0.10 -15.02 -16.62
N ASN A 287 0.29 -14.57 -17.81
CA ASN A 287 -0.27 -13.40 -18.46
C ASN A 287 -1.79 -13.58 -18.55
N THR A 288 -2.51 -13.11 -17.55
CA THR A 288 -3.96 -13.00 -17.67
C THR A 288 -4.24 -11.83 -18.62
N TYR A 289 -4.95 -12.14 -19.70
CA TYR A 289 -5.36 -11.13 -20.69
C TYR A 289 -6.74 -10.57 -20.36
N GLU A 290 -7.27 -10.87 -19.18
CA GLU A 290 -8.59 -10.50 -18.72
C GLU A 290 -8.58 -9.18 -17.94
N PHE A 291 -9.71 -8.47 -18.01
CA PHE A 291 -9.94 -7.21 -17.30
C PHE A 291 -11.23 -7.28 -16.49
N TYR A 292 -11.25 -6.56 -15.36
CA TYR A 292 -12.46 -6.21 -14.64
C TYR A 292 -12.88 -4.79 -15.06
N ARG A 293 -14.19 -4.56 -15.19
CA ARG A 293 -14.73 -3.22 -15.35
C ARG A 293 -15.60 -2.85 -14.16
N PHE A 294 -15.22 -1.77 -13.50
CA PHE A 294 -16.02 -1.10 -12.47
C PHE A 294 -16.67 0.11 -13.10
N GLN A 295 -17.95 0.36 -12.78
CA GLN A 295 -18.67 1.48 -13.37
C GLN A 295 -19.65 2.08 -12.35
N LYS A 296 -19.73 3.41 -12.28
CA LYS A 296 -20.67 4.13 -11.43
C LYS A 296 -21.04 5.49 -12.03
N HIS A 297 -22.30 5.83 -11.90
CA HIS A 297 -22.85 7.12 -12.33
C HIS A 297 -22.95 8.07 -11.13
N ILE A 298 -22.44 9.29 -11.28
CA ILE A 298 -22.64 10.41 -10.35
C ILE A 298 -23.77 11.27 -10.90
N ASN A 299 -24.75 11.55 -10.07
CA ASN A 299 -25.94 12.29 -10.50
C ASN A 299 -25.62 13.72 -10.94
N GLN A 300 -26.51 14.28 -11.75
CA GLN A 300 -26.37 15.61 -12.34
C GLN A 300 -26.18 16.72 -11.29
N SER A 301 -26.90 16.66 -10.16
CA SER A 301 -26.86 17.72 -9.14
C SER A 301 -25.48 17.81 -8.46
N ASP A 302 -24.90 16.66 -8.06
CA ASP A 302 -23.58 16.61 -7.42
C ASP A 302 -22.49 17.02 -8.41
N TRP A 303 -22.58 16.54 -9.66
CA TRP A 303 -21.62 16.89 -10.70
C TRP A 303 -21.65 18.38 -11.07
N LYS A 304 -22.84 18.95 -11.21
CA LYS A 304 -23.02 20.39 -11.47
C LYS A 304 -22.40 21.22 -10.34
N ARG A 305 -22.62 20.81 -9.09
CA ARG A 305 -22.05 21.51 -7.93
C ARG A 305 -20.53 21.50 -7.94
N ILE A 306 -19.91 20.37 -8.26
CA ILE A 306 -18.44 20.28 -8.41
C ILE A 306 -17.94 21.25 -9.48
N LYS A 307 -18.63 21.34 -10.65
CA LYS A 307 -18.27 22.28 -11.72
C LYS A 307 -18.35 23.73 -11.26
N GLU A 308 -19.42 24.08 -10.53
CA GLU A 308 -19.58 25.43 -9.97
C GLU A 308 -18.44 25.79 -9.00
N ILE A 309 -18.13 24.90 -8.05
CA ILE A 309 -17.06 25.15 -7.06
C ILE A 309 -15.69 25.23 -7.74
N ALA A 310 -15.40 24.36 -8.71
CA ALA A 310 -14.18 24.43 -9.49
C ALA A 310 -14.03 25.80 -10.20
N GLY A 311 -15.13 26.32 -10.75
CA GLY A 311 -15.19 27.64 -11.35
C GLY A 311 -14.95 28.77 -10.34
N GLU A 312 -15.53 28.68 -9.12
CA GLU A 312 -15.31 29.65 -8.03
C GLU A 312 -13.82 29.77 -7.68
N TYR A 313 -13.07 28.64 -7.70
CA TYR A 313 -11.64 28.62 -7.40
C TYR A 313 -10.71 28.81 -8.59
N GLY A 314 -11.26 28.91 -9.81
CA GLY A 314 -10.49 29.10 -11.04
C GLY A 314 -9.64 27.89 -11.42
N VAL A 315 -10.10 26.68 -11.11
CA VAL A 315 -9.44 25.41 -11.47
C VAL A 315 -10.28 24.63 -12.47
N THR A 316 -9.64 23.75 -13.24
CA THR A 316 -10.37 22.88 -14.17
C THR A 316 -10.98 21.70 -13.45
N VAL A 317 -12.13 21.23 -13.92
CA VAL A 317 -12.80 20.05 -13.36
C VAL A 317 -11.93 18.82 -13.49
N SER A 318 -11.19 18.69 -14.59
CA SER A 318 -10.22 17.59 -14.77
C SER A 318 -9.17 17.60 -13.66
N SER A 319 -8.63 18.78 -13.30
CA SER A 319 -7.65 18.87 -12.21
C SER A 319 -8.25 18.52 -10.85
N VAL A 320 -9.53 18.83 -10.62
CA VAL A 320 -10.26 18.39 -9.40
C VAL A 320 -10.34 16.87 -9.35
N LEU A 321 -10.75 16.22 -10.43
CA LEU A 321 -10.88 14.76 -10.49
C LEU A 321 -9.52 14.06 -10.41
N ILE A 322 -8.48 14.61 -11.05
CA ILE A 322 -7.09 14.12 -10.89
C ILE A 322 -6.65 14.25 -9.42
N GLY A 323 -7.00 15.37 -8.77
CA GLY A 323 -6.69 15.57 -7.34
C GLY A 323 -7.34 14.52 -6.44
N ILE A 324 -8.62 14.23 -6.64
CA ILE A 324 -9.32 13.17 -5.91
C ILE A 324 -8.70 11.81 -6.20
N TYR A 325 -8.41 11.52 -7.48
CA TYR A 325 -7.79 10.26 -7.90
C TYR A 325 -6.41 10.07 -7.22
N ALA A 326 -5.58 11.10 -7.23
CA ALA A 326 -4.26 11.07 -6.60
C ALA A 326 -4.35 10.86 -5.08
N GLU A 327 -5.27 11.53 -4.40
CA GLU A 327 -5.50 11.35 -2.96
C GLU A 327 -5.97 9.91 -2.65
N VAL A 328 -6.89 9.35 -3.45
CA VAL A 328 -7.34 7.97 -3.30
C VAL A 328 -6.19 7.01 -3.55
N ILE A 329 -5.50 7.11 -4.69
CA ILE A 329 -4.35 6.23 -5.01
C ILE A 329 -3.30 6.29 -3.89
N SER A 330 -3.05 7.48 -3.32
CA SER A 330 -2.07 7.65 -2.25
C SER A 330 -2.41 6.85 -0.99
N ARG A 331 -3.69 6.55 -0.72
CA ARG A 331 -4.10 5.77 0.47
C ARG A 331 -3.64 4.32 0.39
N TRP A 332 -3.52 3.77 -0.83
CA TRP A 332 -3.05 2.40 -1.07
C TRP A 332 -1.60 2.33 -1.55
N SER A 333 -1.00 3.46 -1.92
CA SER A 333 0.39 3.52 -2.36
C SER A 333 1.36 3.63 -1.18
N SER A 334 2.46 2.89 -1.23
CA SER A 334 3.54 3.01 -0.24
C SER A 334 4.38 4.28 -0.43
N ASN A 335 4.44 4.82 -1.65
CA ASN A 335 5.02 6.14 -1.92
C ASN A 335 3.90 7.19 -2.07
N LYS A 336 4.11 8.35 -1.45
CA LYS A 336 3.16 9.49 -1.48
C LYS A 336 3.55 10.56 -2.50
N HIS A 337 4.71 10.43 -3.11
CA HIS A 337 5.20 11.24 -4.22
C HIS A 337 5.40 10.31 -5.41
N PHE A 338 4.60 10.48 -6.45
CA PHE A 338 4.53 9.54 -7.58
C PHE A 338 4.15 10.23 -8.89
N THR A 339 4.28 9.49 -9.99
CA THR A 339 3.91 9.92 -11.34
C THR A 339 2.67 9.19 -11.81
N LEU A 340 1.66 9.94 -12.28
CA LEU A 340 0.48 9.42 -12.96
C LEU A 340 0.67 9.50 -14.48
N ASN A 341 0.15 8.53 -15.19
CA ASN A 341 0.11 8.51 -16.65
C ASN A 341 -1.22 9.11 -17.15
N LEU A 342 -1.12 10.19 -17.91
CA LEU A 342 -2.28 10.90 -18.45
C LEU A 342 -2.27 10.83 -19.98
N PRO A 343 -3.12 10.02 -20.60
CA PRO A 343 -3.41 10.15 -22.01
C PRO A 343 -4.06 11.51 -22.31
N ILE A 344 -3.49 12.25 -23.24
CA ILE A 344 -3.98 13.55 -23.69
C ILE A 344 -4.24 13.53 -25.19
N GLN A 345 -5.23 14.31 -25.63
CA GLN A 345 -5.47 14.51 -27.04
C GLN A 345 -4.49 15.54 -27.60
N ASN A 346 -3.70 15.15 -28.56
CA ASN A 346 -2.73 16.03 -29.23
C ASN A 346 -3.14 16.32 -30.68
N ARG A 347 -4.46 16.62 -30.88
CA ARG A 347 -4.98 16.99 -32.19
C ARG A 347 -4.46 18.37 -32.58
N PRO A 348 -3.85 18.50 -33.76
CA PRO A 348 -3.37 19.79 -34.23
C PRO A 348 -4.55 20.74 -34.53
N THR A 349 -4.43 22.01 -34.23
CA THR A 349 -5.41 23.02 -34.66
C THR A 349 -5.17 23.33 -36.14
N ILE A 350 -6.07 22.88 -37.00
CA ILE A 350 -6.00 23.09 -38.47
C ILE A 350 -7.24 23.85 -38.89
N GLY A 351 -7.16 25.15 -39.02
CA GLY A 351 -8.30 25.98 -39.43
C GLY A 351 -9.56 25.67 -38.59
N ASN A 352 -10.76 25.64 -39.22
CA ASN A 352 -12.03 25.33 -38.58
C ASN A 352 -12.38 23.81 -38.55
N ASN A 353 -11.55 22.93 -39.14
CA ASN A 353 -11.91 21.50 -39.40
C ASN A 353 -11.02 20.46 -38.70
N THR A 354 -10.47 20.75 -37.56
CA THR A 354 -9.58 19.84 -36.80
C THR A 354 -10.25 18.56 -36.37
N ASN A 355 -11.56 18.56 -36.18
CA ASN A 355 -12.31 17.44 -35.59
C ASN A 355 -12.80 16.39 -36.61
N SER A 356 -12.53 16.55 -37.90
CA SER A 356 -13.04 15.65 -38.94
C SER A 356 -12.07 14.54 -39.38
N ILE A 357 -10.99 14.31 -38.61
CA ILE A 357 -9.95 13.32 -38.94
C ILE A 357 -10.04 12.15 -37.97
N VAL A 358 -10.12 10.92 -38.51
CA VAL A 358 -10.01 9.68 -37.74
C VAL A 358 -8.55 9.24 -37.69
N GLY A 359 -8.05 8.89 -36.50
CA GLY A 359 -6.69 8.42 -36.27
C GLY A 359 -6.35 8.43 -34.78
N ASP A 360 -5.19 7.90 -34.42
CA ASP A 360 -4.68 7.95 -33.05
C ASP A 360 -3.83 9.22 -32.82
N PHE A 361 -4.44 10.23 -32.23
CA PHE A 361 -3.78 11.48 -31.83
C PHE A 361 -3.38 11.48 -30.35
N THR A 362 -3.39 10.32 -29.70
CA THR A 362 -3.05 10.20 -28.30
C THR A 362 -1.58 10.57 -28.08
N ALA A 363 -1.32 11.38 -27.08
CA ALA A 363 -0.01 11.58 -26.49
C ALA A 363 -0.07 11.22 -25.00
N VAL A 364 1.08 10.95 -24.41
CA VAL A 364 1.20 10.63 -22.98
C VAL A 364 1.83 11.83 -22.27
N ASN A 365 1.23 12.24 -21.15
CA ASN A 365 1.84 13.17 -20.21
C ASN A 365 2.14 12.43 -18.89
N LEU A 366 3.31 12.68 -18.31
CA LEU A 366 3.74 12.10 -17.03
C LEU A 366 3.58 13.14 -15.92
N LEU A 367 2.44 13.11 -15.25
CA LEU A 367 2.10 14.08 -14.23
C LEU A 367 2.69 13.69 -12.87
N GLU A 368 3.62 14.48 -12.38
CA GLU A 368 4.16 14.40 -11.03
C GLU A 368 3.13 14.91 -10.00
N VAL A 369 2.81 14.10 -8.99
CA VAL A 369 1.92 14.45 -7.89
C VAL A 369 2.61 14.16 -6.56
N ASN A 370 2.59 15.13 -5.64
CA ASN A 370 3.15 14.99 -4.30
C ASN A 370 2.04 15.15 -3.24
N VAL A 371 1.73 14.06 -2.52
CA VAL A 371 0.69 14.01 -1.48
C VAL A 371 1.29 14.00 -0.07
N THR A 372 2.62 14.17 0.07
CA THR A 372 3.29 14.17 1.38
C THR A 372 3.02 15.42 2.21
N GLN A 373 2.61 16.52 1.56
CA GLN A 373 2.40 17.79 2.24
C GLN A 373 0.98 17.88 2.77
N ASN A 374 0.83 18.20 4.05
CA ASN A 374 -0.47 18.50 4.65
C ASN A 374 -0.93 19.89 4.17
N MET A 375 -1.76 19.90 3.15
CA MET A 375 -2.35 21.10 2.56
C MET A 375 -3.85 20.91 2.29
N SER A 376 -4.57 22.00 2.08
CA SER A 376 -5.97 21.93 1.71
C SER A 376 -6.16 21.26 0.35
N PHE A 377 -7.32 20.67 0.13
CA PHE A 377 -7.64 20.03 -1.15
C PHE A 377 -7.52 20.99 -2.33
N ILE A 378 -8.01 22.22 -2.18
CA ILE A 378 -7.94 23.22 -3.25
C ILE A 378 -6.51 23.68 -3.57
N GLU A 379 -5.62 23.77 -2.58
CA GLU A 379 -4.20 24.05 -2.82
C GLU A 379 -3.55 22.94 -3.63
N ARG A 380 -3.82 21.68 -3.29
CA ARG A 380 -3.36 20.52 -4.05
C ARG A 380 -3.86 20.55 -5.51
N VAL A 381 -5.14 20.81 -5.71
CA VAL A 381 -5.72 20.93 -7.06
C VAL A 381 -5.04 22.05 -7.87
N LYS A 382 -4.72 23.17 -7.23
CA LYS A 382 -3.99 24.27 -7.86
C LYS A 382 -2.56 23.89 -8.24
N GLU A 383 -1.85 23.16 -7.38
CA GLU A 383 -0.51 22.63 -7.71
C GLU A 383 -0.55 21.66 -8.90
N ILE A 384 -1.52 20.72 -8.88
CA ILE A 384 -1.75 19.80 -10.00
C ILE A 384 -2.06 20.56 -11.27
N THR A 385 -2.95 21.56 -11.22
CA THR A 385 -3.31 22.39 -12.37
C THR A 385 -2.07 23.09 -12.93
N LYS A 386 -1.28 23.70 -12.06
CA LYS A 386 -0.06 24.41 -12.46
C LYS A 386 0.93 23.44 -13.13
N ARG A 387 1.19 22.29 -12.51
CA ARG A 387 2.11 21.28 -13.04
C ARG A 387 1.63 20.76 -14.39
N LEU A 388 0.34 20.42 -14.50
CA LEU A 388 -0.24 19.94 -15.75
C LEU A 388 -0.11 20.97 -16.88
N MET A 389 -0.37 22.26 -16.61
CA MET A 389 -0.22 23.31 -17.61
C MET A 389 1.22 23.48 -18.06
N GLU A 390 2.17 23.51 -17.13
CA GLU A 390 3.62 23.55 -17.45
C GLU A 390 4.03 22.37 -18.33
N ASP A 391 3.57 21.15 -18.02
CA ASP A 391 3.90 19.95 -18.80
C ASP A 391 3.26 19.98 -20.20
N LEU A 392 2.02 20.47 -20.33
CA LEU A 392 1.32 20.61 -21.60
C LEU A 392 1.98 21.64 -22.54
N GLU A 393 2.61 22.67 -22.01
CA GLU A 393 3.41 23.60 -22.80
C GLU A 393 4.66 22.97 -23.42
N HIS A 394 5.08 21.80 -22.88
CA HIS A 394 6.26 21.06 -23.30
C HIS A 394 5.94 19.70 -23.95
N ASN A 395 4.85 19.61 -24.69
CA ASN A 395 4.31 18.36 -25.23
C ASN A 395 4.91 17.95 -26.60
N SER A 396 5.81 18.75 -27.20
CA SER A 396 6.45 18.35 -28.44
C SER A 396 7.51 17.25 -28.25
N PHE A 397 7.98 17.06 -27.02
CA PHE A 397 8.74 15.90 -26.58
C PHE A 397 7.78 14.99 -25.77
N SER A 398 7.39 13.88 -26.39
CA SER A 398 6.28 13.07 -25.88
C SER A 398 6.63 12.33 -24.58
N GLY A 399 5.62 11.99 -23.74
CA GLY A 399 5.83 11.18 -22.56
C GLY A 399 6.46 9.81 -22.86
N VAL A 400 6.20 9.22 -24.03
CA VAL A 400 6.87 8.01 -24.48
C VAL A 400 8.38 8.25 -24.72
N GLU A 401 8.76 9.42 -25.27
CA GLU A 401 10.17 9.79 -25.38
C GLU A 401 10.79 10.04 -24.01
N VAL A 402 10.04 10.64 -23.07
CA VAL A 402 10.46 10.83 -21.67
C VAL A 402 10.73 9.47 -21.00
N LEU A 403 9.84 8.50 -21.15
CA LEU A 403 10.03 7.14 -20.59
C LEU A 403 11.25 6.43 -21.19
N ARG A 404 11.50 6.60 -22.51
CA ARG A 404 12.71 6.08 -23.16
C ARG A 404 14.01 6.70 -22.61
N GLU A 405 14.00 7.98 -22.30
CA GLU A 405 15.17 8.63 -21.69
C GLU A 405 15.32 8.22 -20.21
N LEU A 406 14.21 8.08 -19.48
CA LEU A 406 14.19 7.64 -18.08
C LEU A 406 14.73 6.21 -17.95
N SER A 407 14.37 5.29 -18.85
CA SER A 407 14.86 3.90 -18.85
C SER A 407 16.38 3.78 -19.08
N LYS A 408 17.04 4.80 -19.66
CA LYS A 408 18.50 4.83 -19.85
C LYS A 408 19.27 5.19 -18.57
N VAL A 409 18.63 5.90 -17.63
CA VAL A 409 19.26 6.39 -16.39
C VAL A 409 18.79 5.64 -15.14
N SER A 410 17.72 4.86 -15.24
CA SER A 410 17.22 4.01 -14.17
C SER A 410 18.00 2.69 -14.11
N GLU A 411 18.18 2.17 -12.89
CA GLU A 411 18.72 0.82 -12.66
C GLU A 411 17.69 -0.27 -13.05
N GLU A 412 16.41 0.07 -13.04
CA GLU A 412 15.33 -0.80 -13.53
C GLU A 412 15.19 -0.69 -15.04
N LYS A 413 15.32 -1.80 -15.74
CA LYS A 413 15.25 -1.86 -17.20
C LYS A 413 13.84 -1.64 -17.75
N GLU A 414 12.80 -1.84 -16.94
CA GLU A 414 11.40 -1.73 -17.34
C GLU A 414 10.65 -0.79 -16.40
N LEU A 415 10.57 0.48 -16.78
CA LEU A 415 9.79 1.48 -16.08
C LEU A 415 8.34 1.43 -16.55
N LEU A 416 7.46 0.95 -15.68
CA LEU A 416 6.02 0.95 -15.94
C LEU A 416 5.38 2.17 -15.28
N MET A 417 4.46 2.84 -16.02
CA MET A 417 3.55 3.84 -15.48
C MET A 417 2.11 3.32 -15.62
N PRO A 418 1.74 2.29 -14.81
CA PRO A 418 0.57 1.47 -15.08
C PRO A 418 -0.74 2.06 -14.55
N ILE A 419 -0.68 3.20 -13.86
CA ILE A 419 -1.83 3.88 -13.26
C ILE A 419 -2.18 5.06 -14.13
N VAL A 420 -3.30 4.93 -14.84
CA VAL A 420 -3.73 5.85 -15.90
C VAL A 420 -4.96 6.63 -15.44
N PHE A 421 -5.00 7.91 -15.79
CA PHE A 421 -6.18 8.73 -15.67
C PHE A 421 -6.53 9.33 -17.02
N THR A 422 -7.61 8.81 -17.63
CA THR A 422 -8.16 9.30 -18.89
C THR A 422 -9.19 10.39 -18.59
N GLY A 423 -8.90 11.59 -19.02
CA GLY A 423 -9.59 12.82 -18.63
C GLY A 423 -11.07 12.89 -18.93
N VAL A 424 -11.69 14.01 -18.59
CA VAL A 424 -13.13 14.26 -18.81
C VAL A 424 -13.40 14.42 -20.30
N LEU A 425 -14.05 13.43 -20.86
CA LEU A 425 -14.50 13.40 -22.24
C LEU A 425 -15.96 13.85 -22.31
N LYS A 426 -16.25 14.90 -23.05
CA LYS A 426 -17.65 15.29 -23.30
C LYS A 426 -18.21 14.43 -24.42
N THR A 427 -19.43 13.92 -24.22
CA THR A 427 -20.21 13.35 -25.31
C THR A 427 -21.00 14.48 -25.95
N ASP A 428 -20.73 14.78 -27.22
CA ASP A 428 -21.63 15.68 -27.98
C ASP A 428 -22.97 14.96 -28.18
N GLY A 429 -24.09 15.67 -28.04
CA GLY A 429 -25.45 15.13 -28.20
C GLY A 429 -25.70 14.57 -29.59
N THR A 430 -25.24 13.34 -29.84
CA THR A 430 -25.32 12.67 -31.13
C THR A 430 -26.59 11.77 -31.23
N VAL A 431 -26.94 11.36 -32.44
CA VAL A 431 -28.10 10.47 -32.70
C VAL A 431 -27.91 9.09 -32.05
N GLY A 432 -26.68 8.70 -31.69
CA GLY A 432 -26.38 7.43 -31.06
C GLY A 432 -26.01 7.60 -29.59
N THR A 433 -26.60 6.84 -28.70
CA THR A 433 -26.26 6.80 -27.27
C THR A 433 -25.33 5.63 -26.99
N ILE A 434 -24.18 5.91 -26.38
CA ILE A 434 -23.24 4.85 -25.94
C ILE A 434 -23.81 4.22 -24.66
N GLU A 435 -24.19 2.94 -24.73
CA GLU A 435 -24.75 2.19 -23.62
C GLU A 435 -23.71 1.41 -22.82
N TYR A 436 -22.65 0.98 -23.49
CA TYR A 436 -21.56 0.21 -22.87
C TYR A 436 -20.28 0.39 -23.68
N GLY A 437 -19.15 0.25 -23.01
CA GLY A 437 -17.84 0.21 -23.67
C GLY A 437 -16.74 -0.20 -22.72
N PHE A 438 -15.59 -0.60 -23.25
CA PHE A 438 -14.36 -0.86 -22.52
C PHE A 438 -13.14 -0.45 -23.34
N SER A 439 -12.01 -0.27 -22.65
CA SER A 439 -10.70 -0.04 -23.24
C SER A 439 -9.68 -0.97 -22.60
N HIS A 440 -8.90 -1.68 -23.43
CA HIS A 440 -7.81 -2.51 -22.96
C HIS A 440 -6.50 -1.98 -23.53
N THR A 441 -5.57 -1.65 -22.64
CA THR A 441 -4.26 -1.09 -23.00
C THR A 441 -3.15 -1.96 -22.39
N PRO A 442 -2.13 -2.37 -23.17
CA PRO A 442 -1.00 -3.12 -22.62
C PRO A 442 -0.26 -2.32 -21.56
N GLN A 443 0.34 -3.00 -20.58
CA GLN A 443 1.13 -2.42 -19.50
C GLN A 443 0.35 -1.47 -18.55
N VAL A 444 -0.97 -1.37 -18.68
CA VAL A 444 -1.85 -0.61 -17.79
C VAL A 444 -2.51 -1.56 -16.78
N TRP A 445 -2.47 -1.19 -15.49
CA TRP A 445 -3.13 -1.92 -14.41
C TRP A 445 -4.49 -1.34 -14.08
N ILE A 446 -4.59 -0.02 -14.05
CA ILE A 446 -5.83 0.71 -13.84
C ILE A 446 -5.91 1.83 -14.88
N ASP A 447 -6.99 1.83 -15.66
CA ASP A 447 -7.38 2.94 -16.53
C ASP A 447 -8.66 3.57 -15.98
N CYS A 448 -8.53 4.76 -15.38
CA CYS A 448 -9.65 5.53 -14.86
C CYS A 448 -10.20 6.42 -15.97
N GLN A 449 -11.36 6.06 -16.52
CA GLN A 449 -12.05 6.78 -17.58
C GLN A 449 -13.22 7.56 -17.01
N ILE A 450 -13.35 8.82 -17.42
CA ILE A 450 -14.40 9.70 -16.94
C ILE A 450 -15.08 10.38 -18.13
N VAL A 451 -16.41 10.26 -18.19
CA VAL A 451 -17.24 10.82 -19.25
C VAL A 451 -18.29 11.75 -18.66
N ASP A 452 -18.30 13.02 -19.10
CA ASP A 452 -19.37 14.00 -18.81
C ASP A 452 -20.50 13.75 -19.80
N GLU A 453 -21.59 13.16 -19.33
CA GLU A 453 -22.70 12.71 -20.16
C GLU A 453 -23.66 13.85 -20.48
N ILE A 454 -23.93 14.04 -21.77
CA ILE A 454 -24.89 15.00 -22.30
C ILE A 454 -25.87 14.24 -23.15
N ASP A 455 -27.16 14.53 -23.03
CA ASP A 455 -28.21 13.90 -23.87
C ASP A 455 -28.33 14.58 -25.23
N SER A 456 -29.25 14.03 -26.07
CA SER A 456 -29.51 14.54 -27.41
C SER A 456 -30.17 15.94 -27.46
N GLU A 457 -30.58 16.47 -26.30
CA GLU A 457 -31.13 17.82 -26.13
C GLU A 457 -30.12 18.79 -25.47
N ASP A 458 -28.84 18.44 -25.46
CA ASP A 458 -27.74 19.15 -24.80
C ASP A 458 -27.93 19.33 -23.27
N GLN A 459 -28.74 18.46 -22.64
CA GLN A 459 -28.90 18.48 -21.19
C GLN A 459 -27.89 17.55 -20.52
N GLU A 460 -27.25 18.05 -19.47
CA GLU A 460 -26.31 17.29 -18.68
C GLU A 460 -27.01 16.15 -17.93
N LYS A 461 -26.54 14.92 -18.06
CA LYS A 461 -27.06 13.76 -17.32
C LYS A 461 -26.27 13.48 -16.03
N GLY A 462 -25.01 13.81 -16.00
CA GLY A 462 -24.12 13.57 -14.87
C GLY A 462 -22.74 13.10 -15.31
N LEU A 463 -22.04 12.38 -14.44
CA LEU A 463 -20.69 11.90 -14.69
C LEU A 463 -20.66 10.38 -14.65
N MET A 464 -20.27 9.75 -15.75
CA MET A 464 -19.98 8.32 -15.79
C MET A 464 -18.51 8.07 -15.47
N ILE A 465 -18.25 7.24 -14.49
CA ILE A 465 -16.90 6.84 -14.06
C ILE A 465 -16.75 5.35 -14.33
N SER A 466 -15.68 4.98 -15.03
CA SER A 466 -15.34 3.60 -15.33
C SER A 466 -13.88 3.33 -15.06
N TRP A 467 -13.58 2.21 -14.38
CA TRP A 467 -12.21 1.72 -14.22
C TRP A 467 -12.09 0.39 -14.94
N ASP A 468 -11.20 0.32 -15.93
CA ASP A 468 -10.77 -0.93 -16.55
C ASP A 468 -9.48 -1.40 -15.87
N THR A 469 -9.51 -2.58 -15.27
CA THR A 469 -8.44 -3.05 -14.41
C THR A 469 -7.98 -4.43 -14.84
N ARG A 470 -6.67 -4.59 -15.06
CA ARG A 470 -6.08 -5.86 -15.47
C ARG A 470 -6.08 -6.86 -14.31
N LYS A 471 -6.68 -8.06 -14.54
CA LYS A 471 -6.69 -9.15 -13.57
C LYS A 471 -5.26 -9.57 -13.21
N GLY A 472 -5.04 -9.87 -11.94
CA GLY A 472 -3.75 -10.34 -11.44
C GLY A 472 -2.71 -9.25 -11.17
N ALA A 473 -2.92 -7.99 -11.61
CA ALA A 473 -2.03 -6.89 -11.27
C ALA A 473 -2.23 -6.45 -9.81
N ILE A 474 -3.48 -6.25 -9.43
CA ILE A 474 -3.90 -5.87 -8.07
C ILE A 474 -5.08 -6.78 -7.69
N LYS A 475 -5.22 -7.14 -6.42
CA LYS A 475 -6.38 -7.92 -5.96
C LYS A 475 -7.68 -7.16 -6.24
N GLU A 476 -8.70 -7.87 -6.73
CA GLU A 476 -10.00 -7.29 -7.06
C GLU A 476 -10.66 -6.58 -5.87
N SER A 477 -10.54 -7.13 -4.67
CA SER A 477 -11.07 -6.51 -3.44
C SER A 477 -10.46 -5.14 -3.16
N ILE A 478 -9.16 -4.96 -3.43
CA ILE A 478 -8.46 -3.67 -3.25
C ILE A 478 -8.97 -2.66 -4.29
N VAL A 479 -9.05 -3.08 -5.56
CA VAL A 479 -9.53 -2.19 -6.62
C VAL A 479 -10.98 -1.79 -6.38
N THR A 480 -11.82 -2.72 -5.94
CA THR A 480 -13.22 -2.43 -5.55
C THR A 480 -13.27 -1.35 -4.48
N GLU A 481 -12.47 -1.49 -3.43
CA GLU A 481 -12.44 -0.51 -2.33
C GLU A 481 -11.90 0.85 -2.78
N MET A 482 -10.86 0.87 -3.62
CA MET A 482 -10.33 2.11 -4.20
C MET A 482 -11.37 2.82 -5.07
N PHE A 483 -12.10 2.07 -5.91
CA PHE A 483 -13.15 2.59 -6.77
C PHE A 483 -14.33 3.14 -5.97
N GLU A 484 -14.77 2.41 -4.93
CA GLU A 484 -15.80 2.88 -4.01
C GLU A 484 -15.37 4.17 -3.29
N SER A 485 -14.14 4.21 -2.79
CA SER A 485 -13.58 5.41 -2.14
C SER A 485 -13.53 6.59 -3.10
N PHE A 486 -13.12 6.38 -4.35
CA PHE A 486 -13.06 7.43 -5.37
C PHE A 486 -14.44 8.01 -5.68
N THR A 487 -15.40 7.15 -5.97
CA THR A 487 -16.75 7.58 -6.33
C THR A 487 -17.52 8.20 -5.16
N GLU A 488 -17.32 7.68 -3.94
CA GLU A 488 -17.92 8.26 -2.73
C GLU A 488 -17.31 9.62 -2.38
N THR A 489 -16.01 9.80 -2.57
CA THR A 489 -15.34 11.09 -2.36
C THR A 489 -15.87 12.14 -3.32
N ILE A 490 -16.10 11.80 -4.59
CA ILE A 490 -16.73 12.70 -5.57
C ILE A 490 -18.14 13.09 -5.11
N ARG A 491 -18.96 12.12 -4.68
CA ARG A 491 -20.30 12.37 -4.17
C ARG A 491 -20.29 13.31 -2.95
N ILE A 492 -19.41 13.06 -2.00
CA ILE A 492 -19.27 13.90 -0.79
C ILE A 492 -18.86 15.33 -1.15
N LEU A 493 -17.91 15.51 -2.05
CA LEU A 493 -17.51 16.85 -2.51
C LEU A 493 -18.61 17.59 -3.25
N GLY A 494 -19.51 16.86 -3.95
CA GLY A 494 -20.68 17.43 -4.62
C GLY A 494 -21.75 17.98 -3.65
N ILE A 495 -21.80 17.47 -2.42
CA ILE A 495 -22.74 17.97 -1.40
C ILE A 495 -22.13 18.97 -0.42
N LYS A 496 -20.79 19.08 -0.35
CA LYS A 496 -20.06 20.00 0.54
C LYS A 496 -20.15 21.45 0.06
N HIS A 497 -19.98 22.38 0.99
CA HIS A 497 -19.81 23.80 0.68
C HIS A 497 -18.40 24.07 0.16
N SER A 498 -18.21 25.11 -0.68
CA SER A 498 -16.93 25.47 -1.26
C SER A 498 -15.84 25.73 -0.20
N GLU A 499 -16.21 26.31 0.95
CA GLU A 499 -15.28 26.56 2.07
C GLU A 499 -14.66 25.26 2.62
N GLU A 500 -15.33 24.13 2.54
CA GLU A 500 -14.80 22.85 3.03
C GLU A 500 -13.65 22.30 2.15
N TRP A 501 -13.54 22.76 0.90
CA TRP A 501 -12.42 22.43 0.02
C TRP A 501 -11.10 23.08 0.47
N LYS A 502 -11.16 24.04 1.40
CA LYS A 502 -9.97 24.62 2.03
C LYS A 502 -9.39 23.75 3.15
N ASN A 503 -10.02 22.63 3.46
CA ASN A 503 -9.49 21.63 4.38
C ASN A 503 -8.76 20.52 3.61
N PRO A 504 -7.88 19.75 4.26
CA PRO A 504 -7.36 18.51 3.70
C PRO A 504 -8.49 17.55 3.29
N LEU A 505 -8.31 16.82 2.20
CA LEU A 505 -9.31 15.87 1.72
C LEU A 505 -9.27 14.59 2.55
N GLU A 506 -10.36 14.28 3.21
CA GLU A 506 -10.52 13.03 3.93
C GLU A 506 -11.05 11.94 2.98
N ILE A 507 -10.24 10.91 2.74
CA ILE A 507 -10.64 9.75 1.94
C ILE A 507 -11.22 8.68 2.86
N ILE A 508 -12.48 8.34 2.62
CA ILE A 508 -13.17 7.26 3.33
C ILE A 508 -12.70 5.92 2.75
N VAL A 509 -12.07 5.12 3.59
CA VAL A 509 -11.67 3.74 3.26
C VAL A 509 -12.63 2.79 3.98
N PRO A 510 -13.52 2.07 3.27
CA PRO A 510 -14.56 1.25 3.89
C PRO A 510 -14.04 0.17 4.85
N SER A 511 -12.94 -0.51 4.50
CA SER A 511 -12.33 -1.52 5.38
C SER A 511 -11.68 -0.91 6.62
N ALA A 512 -11.03 0.25 6.49
CA ALA A 512 -10.44 0.97 7.61
C ALA A 512 -11.52 1.50 8.57
N SER A 513 -12.66 1.95 8.03
CA SER A 513 -13.78 2.41 8.84
C SER A 513 -14.38 1.31 9.72
N LYS A 514 -14.35 0.05 9.27
CA LYS A 514 -14.76 -1.12 10.06
C LYS A 514 -13.73 -1.50 11.13
N LYS A 515 -12.47 -1.14 10.96
CA LYS A 515 -11.34 -1.39 11.85
C LYS A 515 -11.06 -0.23 12.81
N LYS A 516 -11.93 0.80 12.82
CA LYS A 516 -11.87 1.89 13.81
C LYS A 516 -11.57 1.28 15.17
N VAL A 517 -10.76 1.98 15.98
CA VAL A 517 -10.37 1.57 17.33
C VAL A 517 -11.63 1.27 18.14
N ILE A 518 -12.29 0.19 17.79
CA ILE A 518 -13.25 -0.47 18.64
C ILE A 518 -12.39 -1.24 19.65
N CYS A 519 -11.74 -0.48 20.53
CA CYS A 519 -11.71 -0.95 21.88
C CYS A 519 -13.19 -1.05 22.25
N GLU A 520 -13.82 -2.14 21.85
CA GLU A 520 -15.14 -2.41 22.40
C GLU A 520 -14.98 -2.27 23.89
N ARG A 521 -15.45 -1.16 24.45
CA ARG A 521 -15.55 -0.92 25.88
C ARG A 521 -16.44 -2.02 26.55
N ASN A 522 -16.90 -2.95 25.77
CA ASN A 522 -17.69 -4.06 26.15
C ASN A 522 -16.79 -5.23 26.49
N LYS A 523 -16.52 -5.36 27.77
CA LYS A 523 -15.90 -6.49 28.44
C LYS A 523 -14.39 -6.47 28.59
N GLY A 524 -13.77 -5.32 28.72
CA GLY A 524 -12.50 -5.25 29.43
C GLY A 524 -12.72 -5.93 30.78
N ILE A 525 -11.78 -6.75 31.20
CA ILE A 525 -11.85 -7.47 32.45
C ILE A 525 -11.90 -6.42 33.58
N THR A 526 -13.11 -6.13 34.06
CA THR A 526 -13.39 -5.12 35.10
C THR A 526 -12.86 -5.54 36.48
N ASN A 527 -11.99 -6.53 36.54
CA ASN A 527 -11.43 -7.00 37.79
C ASN A 527 -10.32 -6.04 38.24
N GLN A 528 -10.64 -5.13 39.14
CA GLN A 528 -9.69 -4.16 39.75
C GLN A 528 -8.73 -4.86 40.74
N SER A 529 -8.60 -6.17 40.73
CA SER A 529 -7.68 -6.89 41.58
C SER A 529 -6.24 -6.70 41.12
N ARG A 530 -5.28 -6.79 42.05
CA ARG A 530 -3.85 -6.76 41.75
C ARG A 530 -3.35 -8.12 41.29
N ILE A 531 -2.28 -8.16 40.52
CA ILE A 531 -1.76 -9.39 39.91
C ILE A 531 -1.46 -10.49 40.97
N GLN A 532 -0.94 -10.13 42.18
CA GLN A 532 -0.63 -11.07 43.24
C GLN A 532 -1.87 -11.51 44.07
N GLN A 533 -2.99 -10.79 44.00
CA GLN A 533 -4.15 -11.07 44.87
C GLN A 533 -4.79 -12.42 44.58
N ARG A 534 -4.74 -12.87 43.33
CA ARG A 534 -5.27 -14.17 42.93
C ARG A 534 -4.47 -15.29 43.55
N PHE A 535 -3.14 -15.20 43.53
CA PHE A 535 -2.24 -16.11 44.24
C PHE A 535 -2.53 -16.16 45.77
N VAL A 536 -2.60 -14.99 46.41
CA VAL A 536 -2.89 -14.89 47.87
C VAL A 536 -4.22 -15.54 48.23
N LYS A 537 -5.26 -15.29 47.44
CA LYS A 537 -6.58 -15.88 47.62
C LYS A 537 -6.54 -17.41 47.50
N TYR A 538 -5.84 -17.90 46.48
CA TYR A 538 -5.69 -19.33 46.24
C TYR A 538 -4.87 -20.00 47.36
N ALA A 539 -3.73 -19.45 47.76
CA ALA A 539 -2.82 -19.96 48.79
C ALA A 539 -3.52 -20.09 50.15
N LYS A 540 -4.36 -19.10 50.54
CA LYS A 540 -5.15 -19.17 51.80
C LYS A 540 -6.19 -20.28 51.81
N LYS A 541 -6.69 -20.69 50.62
CA LYS A 541 -7.71 -21.74 50.49
C LYS A 541 -7.09 -23.14 50.33
N ASN A 542 -5.96 -23.23 49.62
CA ASN A 542 -5.33 -24.48 49.19
C ASN A 542 -3.83 -24.50 49.57
N SER A 543 -3.53 -24.26 50.86
CA SER A 543 -2.17 -24.09 51.39
C SER A 543 -1.21 -25.27 51.11
N ASN A 544 -1.73 -26.50 51.06
CA ASN A 544 -0.94 -27.74 50.95
C ASN A 544 -0.62 -28.12 49.48
N LYS A 545 -1.22 -27.45 48.50
CA LYS A 545 -0.92 -27.73 47.06
C LYS A 545 0.48 -27.24 46.71
N THR A 546 1.20 -28.00 45.89
CA THR A 546 2.50 -27.62 45.36
C THR A 546 2.38 -26.35 44.51
N ALA A 547 3.18 -25.33 44.78
CA ALA A 547 3.20 -24.07 44.07
C ALA A 547 4.42 -23.94 43.14
N VAL A 548 5.62 -24.10 43.71
CA VAL A 548 6.87 -23.91 42.99
C VAL A 548 7.84 -25.06 43.25
N ILE A 549 8.47 -25.52 42.20
CA ILE A 549 9.52 -26.54 42.25
C ILE A 549 10.77 -25.94 41.64
N ASP A 550 11.89 -25.94 42.36
CA ASP A 550 13.20 -25.60 41.83
C ASP A 550 14.21 -26.74 41.96
N ALA A 551 15.45 -26.52 41.66
CA ALA A 551 16.52 -27.51 41.69
C ALA A 551 16.87 -27.96 43.12
N VAL A 552 16.44 -27.24 44.15
CA VAL A 552 16.82 -27.44 45.56
C VAL A 552 15.66 -27.93 46.38
N GLU A 553 14.46 -27.39 46.16
CA GLU A 553 13.29 -27.62 46.97
C GLU A 553 11.97 -27.59 46.21
N THR A 554 10.92 -28.16 46.84
CA THR A 554 9.54 -28.04 46.40
C THR A 554 8.76 -27.35 47.50
N VAL A 555 8.04 -26.28 47.20
CA VAL A 555 7.23 -25.56 48.18
C VAL A 555 5.75 -25.56 47.83
N THR A 556 4.94 -25.59 48.86
CA THR A 556 3.49 -25.45 48.77
C THR A 556 3.07 -23.99 48.63
N TYR A 557 1.80 -23.76 48.27
CA TYR A 557 1.20 -22.43 48.22
C TYR A 557 1.25 -21.70 49.59
N GLY A 558 1.08 -22.47 50.69
CA GLY A 558 1.16 -21.94 52.05
C GLY A 558 2.56 -21.49 52.42
N GLU A 559 3.57 -22.33 52.16
CA GLU A 559 4.97 -22.02 52.42
C GLU A 559 5.48 -20.84 51.57
N LEU A 560 5.09 -20.78 50.29
CA LEU A 560 5.44 -19.66 49.41
C LEU A 560 4.79 -18.37 49.94
N LEU A 561 3.52 -18.40 50.35
CA LEU A 561 2.84 -17.25 50.90
C LEU A 561 3.49 -16.78 52.19
N GLU A 562 3.84 -17.72 53.12
CA GLU A 562 4.52 -17.39 54.34
C GLU A 562 5.87 -16.68 54.10
N ARG A 563 6.71 -17.21 53.22
CA ARG A 563 7.97 -16.53 52.81
C ARG A 563 7.71 -15.13 52.26
N ALA A 564 6.69 -14.99 51.40
CA ALA A 564 6.33 -13.67 50.82
C ALA A 564 5.84 -12.69 51.89
N GLU A 565 5.11 -13.18 52.92
CA GLU A 565 4.65 -12.37 54.05
C GLU A 565 5.79 -11.92 54.95
N TYR A 566 6.85 -12.70 55.18
CA TYR A 566 8.08 -12.25 55.87
C TYR A 566 8.78 -11.13 55.13
N ILE A 567 8.93 -11.29 53.81
CA ILE A 567 9.57 -10.24 52.95
C ILE A 567 8.70 -8.98 52.96
N ALA A 568 7.39 -9.13 52.87
CA ALA A 568 6.47 -7.99 52.92
C ALA A 568 6.53 -7.26 54.24
N GLY A 569 6.60 -7.98 55.36
CA GLY A 569 6.72 -7.44 56.69
C GLY A 569 8.01 -6.66 56.90
N TYR A 570 9.16 -7.19 56.42
CA TYR A 570 10.42 -6.48 56.38
C TYR A 570 10.30 -5.16 55.66
N LEU A 571 9.80 -5.16 54.43
CA LEU A 571 9.63 -3.94 53.62
C LEU A 571 8.73 -2.91 54.28
N ARG A 572 7.65 -3.36 54.93
CA ARG A 572 6.71 -2.48 55.65
C ARG A 572 7.28 -1.89 56.90
N LYS A 573 8.16 -2.63 57.61
CA LYS A 573 8.77 -2.22 58.88
C LYS A 573 9.91 -1.21 58.61
N GLU A 574 10.76 -1.49 57.61
CA GLU A 574 11.97 -0.71 57.39
C GLU A 574 11.73 0.52 56.48
N PHE A 575 10.69 0.50 55.61
CA PHE A 575 10.43 1.58 54.63
C PHE A 575 9.04 2.21 54.80
N VAL A 576 8.68 2.58 56.03
CA VAL A 576 7.33 3.10 56.38
C VAL A 576 7.00 4.41 55.67
N GLU A 577 8.00 5.28 55.44
CA GLU A 577 7.79 6.61 54.86
C GLU A 577 7.70 6.58 53.32
N ASN A 578 8.28 5.58 52.68
CA ASN A 578 8.39 5.51 51.20
C ASN A 578 7.50 4.37 50.65
N ARG A 579 6.17 4.60 50.59
CA ARG A 579 5.18 3.57 50.25
C ARG A 579 5.00 3.26 48.75
N THR A 580 5.65 3.97 47.85
CA THR A 580 5.51 3.84 46.41
C THR A 580 6.84 3.56 45.67
N GLY A 581 7.90 3.27 46.42
CA GLY A 581 9.23 3.08 45.87
C GLY A 581 9.39 1.78 45.07
N LEU A 582 10.44 1.73 44.27
CA LEU A 582 10.87 0.50 43.55
C LEU A 582 11.78 -0.32 44.44
N VAL A 583 11.53 -1.64 44.47
CA VAL A 583 12.39 -2.64 45.13
C VAL A 583 13.10 -3.45 44.05
N ALA A 584 14.42 -3.39 44.00
CA ALA A 584 15.21 -4.18 43.07
C ALA A 584 15.30 -5.62 43.55
N ILE A 585 15.09 -6.58 42.65
CA ILE A 585 15.28 -8.02 42.88
C ILE A 585 16.46 -8.50 42.06
N ARG A 586 17.59 -8.82 42.72
CA ARG A 586 18.85 -9.21 42.10
C ARG A 586 19.26 -10.59 42.62
N MET A 587 18.58 -11.62 42.11
CA MET A 587 18.70 -13.00 42.57
C MET A 587 18.75 -13.97 41.40
N LYS A 588 19.34 -15.14 41.59
CA LYS A 588 19.18 -16.28 40.70
C LYS A 588 17.75 -16.82 40.76
N LYS A 589 17.36 -17.47 39.70
CA LYS A 589 16.05 -18.13 39.61
C LYS A 589 15.91 -19.20 40.69
N SER A 590 14.95 -19.02 41.58
CA SER A 590 14.73 -19.89 42.75
C SER A 590 13.36 -19.64 43.37
N VAL A 591 12.91 -20.51 44.26
CA VAL A 591 11.71 -20.34 45.10
C VAL A 591 11.77 -18.98 45.83
N ASN A 592 12.90 -18.61 46.39
CA ASN A 592 13.07 -17.36 47.12
C ASN A 592 13.00 -16.11 46.23
N GLN A 593 13.37 -16.23 44.95
CA GLN A 593 13.14 -15.15 43.98
C GLN A 593 11.66 -14.89 43.76
N ILE A 594 10.85 -15.98 43.63
CA ILE A 594 9.40 -15.90 43.48
C ILE A 594 8.75 -15.35 44.76
N ALA A 595 9.22 -15.81 45.93
CA ALA A 595 8.79 -15.26 47.21
C ALA A 595 9.08 -13.75 47.35
N ALA A 596 10.24 -13.29 46.85
CA ALA A 596 10.60 -11.87 46.86
C ALA A 596 9.68 -11.04 45.94
N VAL A 597 9.38 -11.52 44.73
CA VAL A 597 8.42 -10.89 43.82
C VAL A 597 7.06 -10.74 44.50
N MET A 598 6.51 -11.85 45.04
CA MET A 598 5.20 -11.82 45.71
C MET A 598 5.22 -10.92 46.97
N GLY A 599 6.31 -10.99 47.76
CA GLY A 599 6.45 -10.19 49.00
C GLY A 599 6.51 -8.67 48.71
N VAL A 600 7.22 -8.26 47.68
CA VAL A 600 7.25 -6.85 47.27
C VAL A 600 5.86 -6.35 46.93
N LEU A 601 5.10 -7.12 46.13
CA LEU A 601 3.73 -6.74 45.71
C LEU A 601 2.73 -6.80 46.84
N ILE A 602 2.86 -7.78 47.77
CA ILE A 602 2.02 -7.87 48.98
C ILE A 602 2.28 -6.70 49.92
N ALA A 603 3.53 -6.26 50.00
CA ALA A 603 3.89 -5.05 50.77
C ALA A 603 3.34 -3.74 50.18
N GLY A 604 2.91 -3.76 48.89
CA GLY A 604 2.38 -2.59 48.17
C GLY A 604 3.44 -1.79 47.43
N PHE A 605 4.62 -2.35 47.23
CA PHE A 605 5.70 -1.77 46.42
C PHE A 605 5.65 -2.33 44.99
N SER A 606 6.45 -1.73 44.08
CA SER A 606 6.66 -2.25 42.74
C SER A 606 8.02 -2.95 42.67
N TYR A 607 8.14 -4.07 41.93
CA TYR A 607 9.41 -4.73 41.77
C TYR A 607 10.14 -4.28 40.49
N LEU A 608 11.48 -4.30 40.60
CA LEU A 608 12.40 -4.03 39.50
C LEU A 608 13.34 -5.25 39.38
N PRO A 609 13.21 -6.09 38.36
CA PRO A 609 14.10 -7.21 38.19
C PRO A 609 15.47 -6.75 37.64
N ILE A 610 16.53 -7.23 38.22
CA ILE A 610 17.92 -7.00 37.76
C ILE A 610 18.51 -8.36 37.33
N ASP A 611 18.84 -8.45 36.05
CA ASP A 611 19.50 -9.65 35.52
C ASP A 611 20.98 -9.68 35.96
N ILE A 612 21.32 -10.65 36.80
CA ILE A 612 22.67 -10.84 37.31
C ILE A 612 23.69 -11.28 36.24
N LYS A 613 23.23 -11.76 35.08
CA LYS A 613 24.06 -12.16 33.94
C LYS A 613 24.51 -10.98 33.08
N GLN A 614 23.86 -9.82 33.24
CA GLN A 614 24.26 -8.60 32.51
C GLN A 614 25.54 -8.01 33.07
N PRO A 615 26.33 -7.25 32.28
CA PRO A 615 27.49 -6.52 32.75
C PRO A 615 27.17 -5.62 33.94
N LEU A 616 28.08 -5.59 34.96
CA LEU A 616 27.87 -4.80 36.18
C LEU A 616 27.57 -3.32 35.91
N ALA A 617 28.29 -2.73 34.95
CA ALA A 617 28.04 -1.33 34.56
C ALA A 617 26.61 -1.08 34.06
N ARG A 618 25.98 -2.08 33.40
CA ARG A 618 24.55 -1.97 32.99
C ARG A 618 23.62 -2.11 34.16
N GLN A 619 23.91 -3.05 35.09
CA GLN A 619 23.10 -3.23 36.30
C GLN A 619 23.12 -1.94 37.16
N GLU A 620 24.31 -1.34 37.39
CA GLU A 620 24.46 -0.08 38.13
C GLU A 620 23.73 1.08 37.46
N LYS A 621 23.78 1.15 36.13
CA LYS A 621 23.06 2.16 35.35
C LYS A 621 21.54 2.06 35.51
N ILE A 622 20.99 0.85 35.51
CA ILE A 622 19.57 0.61 35.76
C ILE A 622 19.20 1.02 37.19
N LEU A 623 19.99 0.59 38.19
CA LEU A 623 19.74 0.92 39.59
C LEU A 623 19.77 2.43 39.84
N SER A 624 20.74 3.15 39.24
CA SER A 624 20.85 4.60 39.38
C SER A 624 19.69 5.37 38.74
N LYS A 625 19.18 4.91 37.56
CA LYS A 625 18.01 5.49 36.88
C LYS A 625 16.72 5.22 37.65
N ALA A 626 16.60 4.05 38.27
CA ALA A 626 15.38 3.59 38.91
C ALA A 626 15.14 4.18 40.30
N ASN A 627 16.15 4.77 40.94
CA ASN A 627 16.06 5.31 42.30
C ASN A 627 15.40 4.32 43.27
N VAL A 628 15.98 3.09 43.38
CA VAL A 628 15.43 2.01 44.16
C VAL A 628 15.56 2.30 45.68
N ILE A 629 14.57 1.90 46.47
CA ILE A 629 14.60 2.05 47.92
C ILE A 629 15.43 0.98 48.59
N VAL A 630 15.46 -0.22 48.02
CA VAL A 630 16.22 -1.33 48.56
C VAL A 630 16.46 -2.36 47.45
N GLU A 631 17.59 -3.04 47.55
CA GLU A 631 17.93 -4.21 46.73
C GLU A 631 17.75 -5.50 47.56
N LEU A 632 17.01 -6.45 47.02
CA LEU A 632 16.85 -7.82 47.59
C LEU A 632 17.76 -8.77 46.82
N ASP A 633 18.77 -9.28 47.50
CA ASP A 633 19.62 -10.38 47.04
C ASP A 633 19.37 -11.63 47.86
N GLU A 634 19.96 -12.79 47.47
CA GLU A 634 19.80 -14.06 48.19
C GLU A 634 20.20 -13.96 49.66
N LYS A 635 21.27 -13.21 49.95
CA LYS A 635 21.75 -13.06 51.34
C LYS A 635 20.75 -12.27 52.19
N LYS A 636 20.24 -11.19 51.67
CA LYS A 636 19.22 -10.35 52.37
C LYS A 636 17.90 -11.08 52.55
N VAL A 637 17.41 -11.80 51.52
CA VAL A 637 16.20 -12.59 51.63
C VAL A 637 16.34 -13.70 52.67
N ASN A 638 17.47 -14.43 52.68
CA ASN A 638 17.72 -15.45 53.71
C ASN A 638 17.77 -14.89 55.13
N MET A 639 18.34 -13.69 55.32
CA MET A 639 18.33 -13.01 56.61
C MET A 639 16.90 -12.63 57.05
N ILE A 640 16.08 -12.15 56.11
CA ILE A 640 14.68 -11.77 56.37
C ILE A 640 13.89 -13.00 56.82
N LEU A 641 14.02 -14.12 56.10
CA LEU A 641 13.28 -15.37 56.38
C LEU A 641 13.63 -16.02 57.74
N GLN A 642 14.79 -15.71 58.29
CA GLN A 642 15.24 -16.21 59.62
C GLN A 642 14.75 -15.31 60.79
N ASN A 643 14.24 -14.12 60.50
CA ASN A 643 13.85 -13.18 61.55
C ASN A 643 12.32 -13.16 61.74
N LEU A 644 11.84 -13.77 62.82
CA LEU A 644 10.40 -13.86 63.11
C LEU A 644 9.70 -12.51 63.34
N GLU A 645 10.47 -11.43 63.65
CA GLU A 645 9.92 -10.07 63.80
C GLU A 645 9.35 -9.48 62.50
N TYR A 646 9.70 -10.04 61.36
CA TYR A 646 9.20 -9.55 60.07
C TYR A 646 7.93 -10.24 59.57
N ARG A 647 7.30 -11.08 60.37
CA ARG A 647 6.03 -11.71 60.00
C ARG A 647 4.93 -10.66 59.82
N LEU A 648 4.25 -10.66 58.65
CA LEU A 648 3.18 -9.75 58.39
C LEU A 648 1.83 -10.30 58.91
N ASP A 649 1.22 -9.65 59.90
CA ASP A 649 -0.05 -10.12 60.50
C ASP A 649 -1.28 -9.78 59.64
N LYS A 650 -1.23 -8.67 58.87
CA LYS A 650 -2.32 -8.21 58.04
C LYS A 650 -1.78 -7.56 56.73
N HIS A 651 -2.34 -7.99 55.62
CA HIS A 651 -2.02 -7.38 54.32
C HIS A 651 -2.49 -5.92 54.27
N PRO A 652 -1.67 -4.99 53.79
CA PRO A 652 -2.01 -3.59 53.71
C PRO A 652 -3.12 -3.31 52.67
N GLU A 653 -4.00 -2.37 53.00
CA GLU A 653 -5.01 -1.87 52.06
C GLU A 653 -4.45 -0.85 51.04
N PHE A 654 -3.14 -0.59 51.10
CA PHE A 654 -2.48 0.41 50.28
C PHE A 654 -2.56 0.14 48.79
N GLN A 655 -2.74 1.20 47.99
CA GLN A 655 -3.05 1.11 46.57
C GLN A 655 -1.94 1.69 45.67
N ASN A 656 -0.79 1.03 45.56
CA ASN A 656 0.13 1.37 44.47
C ASN A 656 -0.43 0.83 43.13
N PRO A 657 -0.68 1.68 42.13
CA PRO A 657 -1.20 1.20 40.84
C PRO A 657 -0.13 0.46 40.03
N ILE A 658 1.17 0.71 40.29
CA ILE A 658 2.27 0.15 39.53
C ILE A 658 2.66 -1.23 40.08
N ALA A 659 2.74 -2.22 39.22
CA ALA A 659 3.15 -3.58 39.54
C ALA A 659 4.67 -3.76 39.43
N TYR A 660 5.23 -3.35 38.31
CA TYR A 660 6.66 -3.53 38.06
C TYR A 660 7.21 -2.49 37.06
N VAL A 661 8.55 -2.42 37.04
CA VAL A 661 9.28 -1.70 36.00
C VAL A 661 10.30 -2.65 35.38
N ILE A 662 10.17 -2.94 34.09
CA ILE A 662 11.12 -3.76 33.33
C ILE A 662 11.93 -2.86 32.40
N PHE A 663 13.25 -3.03 32.43
CA PHE A 663 14.13 -2.26 31.55
C PHE A 663 14.39 -3.00 30.23
N THR A 664 14.08 -2.33 29.11
CA THR A 664 14.38 -2.80 27.76
C THR A 664 15.59 -2.07 27.17
N SER A 665 16.19 -2.64 26.11
CA SER A 665 17.27 -1.95 25.37
C SER A 665 16.64 -0.89 24.46
N GLY A 666 16.98 0.37 24.68
CA GLY A 666 16.55 1.46 23.81
C GLY A 666 17.32 1.50 22.49
N SER A 667 16.69 2.08 21.45
CA SER A 667 17.33 2.34 20.15
C SER A 667 18.62 3.18 20.22
N THR A 668 18.79 3.91 21.30
CA THR A 668 20.01 4.72 21.60
C THR A 668 21.07 3.97 22.40
N GLY A 669 20.86 2.67 22.71
CA GLY A 669 21.70 1.89 23.61
C GLY A 669 21.49 2.16 25.10
N GLU A 670 20.68 3.18 25.45
CA GLU A 670 20.33 3.52 26.83
C GLU A 670 19.16 2.66 27.34
N PRO A 671 19.28 2.05 28.55
CA PRO A 671 18.16 1.27 29.09
C PRO A 671 16.95 2.17 29.41
N LYS A 672 15.75 1.72 28.99
CA LYS A 672 14.46 2.38 29.21
C LYS A 672 13.62 1.54 30.16
N GLY A 673 13.13 2.11 31.26
CA GLY A 673 12.28 1.42 32.21
C GLY A 673 10.81 1.56 31.86
N VAL A 674 10.18 0.49 31.43
CA VAL A 674 8.73 0.47 31.12
C VAL A 674 7.94 0.30 32.42
N VAL A 675 7.07 1.26 32.73
CA VAL A 675 6.28 1.32 33.94
C VAL A 675 4.93 0.63 33.72
N MET A 676 4.72 -0.53 34.33
CA MET A 676 3.52 -1.35 34.11
C MET A 676 2.59 -1.34 35.33
N SER A 677 1.31 -1.04 35.07
CA SER A 677 0.28 -1.09 36.12
C SER A 677 -0.27 -2.49 36.34
N HIS A 678 -0.83 -2.73 37.52
CA HIS A 678 -1.50 -4.01 37.83
C HIS A 678 -2.64 -4.30 36.86
N THR A 679 -3.43 -3.30 36.52
CA THR A 679 -4.59 -3.46 35.62
C THR A 679 -4.14 -3.83 34.21
N ALA A 680 -3.10 -3.18 33.71
CA ALA A 680 -2.58 -3.44 32.36
C ALA A 680 -2.02 -4.86 32.24
N ALA A 681 -1.16 -5.27 33.17
CA ALA A 681 -0.62 -6.63 33.19
C ALA A 681 -1.74 -7.69 33.30
N GLN A 682 -2.70 -7.46 34.20
CA GLN A 682 -3.77 -8.42 34.46
C GLN A 682 -4.71 -8.63 33.27
N ASN A 683 -4.97 -7.60 32.47
CA ASN A 683 -5.79 -7.74 31.26
C ASN A 683 -5.20 -8.79 30.30
N THR A 684 -3.89 -8.74 30.06
CA THR A 684 -3.22 -9.75 29.21
C THR A 684 -3.26 -11.13 29.83
N LEU A 685 -2.94 -11.27 31.12
CA LEU A 685 -2.92 -12.57 31.81
C LEU A 685 -4.27 -13.26 31.72
N ILE A 686 -5.35 -12.56 32.09
CA ILE A 686 -6.71 -13.13 32.09
C ILE A 686 -7.21 -13.41 30.68
N SER A 687 -6.81 -12.59 29.69
CA SER A 687 -7.15 -12.85 28.28
C SER A 687 -6.63 -14.21 27.83
N ILE A 688 -5.35 -14.49 28.05
CA ILE A 688 -4.72 -15.77 27.67
C ILE A 688 -5.29 -16.94 28.47
N GLU A 689 -5.48 -16.74 29.77
CA GLU A 689 -6.07 -17.76 30.64
C GLU A 689 -7.45 -18.22 30.16
N ASN A 690 -8.33 -17.27 29.86
CA ASN A 690 -9.68 -17.56 29.39
C ASN A 690 -9.68 -18.18 27.98
N MET A 691 -8.82 -17.70 27.08
CA MET A 691 -8.75 -18.21 25.71
C MET A 691 -8.31 -19.67 25.65
N TYR A 692 -7.33 -20.03 26.49
CA TYR A 692 -6.72 -21.37 26.45
C TYR A 692 -7.06 -22.24 27.70
N ASN A 693 -8.07 -21.84 28.46
CA ASN A 693 -8.57 -22.58 29.63
C ASN A 693 -7.45 -22.99 30.63
N ILE A 694 -6.58 -22.01 30.96
CA ILE A 694 -5.49 -22.24 31.90
C ILE A 694 -6.10 -22.40 33.32
N SER A 695 -5.73 -23.46 34.01
CA SER A 695 -6.37 -23.88 35.25
C SER A 695 -5.38 -24.39 36.32
N GLU A 696 -5.89 -24.78 37.45
CA GLU A 696 -5.10 -25.36 38.55
C GLU A 696 -4.42 -26.70 38.20
N GLU A 697 -4.83 -27.35 37.11
CA GLU A 697 -4.23 -28.61 36.66
C GLU A 697 -2.97 -28.38 35.83
N ASP A 698 -2.68 -27.12 35.47
CA ASP A 698 -1.57 -26.80 34.60
C ASP A 698 -0.25 -26.67 35.34
N THR A 699 0.79 -27.15 34.68
CA THR A 699 2.19 -27.00 35.09
C THR A 699 2.97 -26.29 34.00
N ILE A 700 3.66 -25.21 34.34
CA ILE A 700 4.53 -24.46 33.40
C ILE A 700 5.98 -24.64 33.74
N LEU A 701 6.83 -24.71 32.70
CA LEU A 701 8.28 -24.60 32.84
C LEU A 701 8.71 -23.13 32.69
N GLY A 702 9.07 -22.48 33.79
CA GLY A 702 9.44 -21.07 33.85
C GLY A 702 10.84 -20.82 33.28
N ILE A 703 10.97 -20.78 31.95
CA ILE A 703 12.25 -20.59 31.25
C ILE A 703 12.67 -19.13 31.24
N ALA A 704 11.72 -18.23 31.10
CA ALA A 704 11.99 -16.80 30.98
C ALA A 704 12.71 -16.21 32.20
N GLU A 705 13.70 -15.36 31.99
CA GLU A 705 14.37 -14.66 33.10
C GLU A 705 13.42 -13.57 33.67
N LEU A 706 13.54 -13.27 34.96
CA LEU A 706 12.67 -12.32 35.64
C LEU A 706 12.70 -10.92 35.01
N SER A 707 13.80 -10.54 34.36
CA SER A 707 13.97 -9.29 33.64
C SER A 707 13.24 -9.20 32.28
N PHE A 708 12.62 -10.30 31.83
CA PHE A 708 11.76 -10.35 30.65
C PHE A 708 10.30 -10.48 31.08
N ASP A 709 9.42 -9.76 30.39
CA ASP A 709 7.99 -9.69 30.67
C ASP A 709 7.26 -11.03 30.48
N LEU A 710 7.79 -11.98 29.70
CA LEU A 710 7.31 -13.35 29.63
C LEU A 710 7.24 -14.01 31.02
N SER A 711 8.17 -13.69 31.93
CA SER A 711 8.18 -14.21 33.31
C SER A 711 6.93 -13.80 34.11
N VAL A 712 6.32 -12.67 33.75
CA VAL A 712 5.10 -12.19 34.40
C VAL A 712 3.96 -13.17 34.17
N PHE A 713 3.85 -13.70 32.95
CA PHE A 713 2.88 -14.74 32.62
C PHE A 713 3.19 -16.05 33.39
N ASP A 714 4.43 -16.52 33.32
CA ASP A 714 4.85 -17.78 33.98
C ASP A 714 4.52 -17.77 35.46
N ILE A 715 4.75 -16.63 36.13
CA ILE A 715 4.57 -16.48 37.57
C ILE A 715 3.09 -16.23 37.95
N PHE A 716 2.52 -15.15 37.42
CA PHE A 716 1.25 -14.64 37.93
C PHE A 716 0.03 -15.30 37.32
N SER A 717 0.10 -15.76 36.08
CA SER A 717 -0.97 -16.50 35.44
C SER A 717 -1.14 -17.85 36.13
N VAL A 718 -0.08 -18.66 36.13
CA VAL A 718 -0.14 -20.03 36.63
C VAL A 718 -0.38 -20.10 38.14
N LEU A 719 0.37 -19.32 38.95
CA LEU A 719 0.15 -19.25 40.38
C LEU A 719 -1.19 -18.58 40.76
N GLY A 720 -1.70 -17.70 39.91
CA GLY A 720 -3.00 -17.05 40.08
C GLY A 720 -4.20 -17.95 39.91
N VAL A 721 -4.11 -18.96 39.05
CA VAL A 721 -5.18 -19.97 38.85
C VAL A 721 -5.00 -21.22 39.73
N GLY A 722 -3.85 -21.36 40.40
CA GLY A 722 -3.59 -22.51 41.28
C GLY A 722 -2.72 -23.59 40.65
N GLY A 723 -2.08 -23.37 39.52
CA GLY A 723 -1.19 -24.29 38.83
C GLY A 723 0.20 -24.40 39.48
N THR A 724 1.12 -25.12 38.87
CA THR A 724 2.48 -25.37 39.40
C THR A 724 3.53 -24.72 38.48
N LEU A 725 4.47 -24.00 39.08
CA LEU A 725 5.62 -23.40 38.39
C LEU A 725 6.89 -24.24 38.64
N VAL A 726 7.48 -24.79 37.57
CA VAL A 726 8.75 -25.53 37.63
C VAL A 726 9.87 -24.62 37.14
N LEU A 727 10.89 -24.40 37.93
CA LEU A 727 12.02 -23.55 37.62
C LEU A 727 13.24 -24.42 37.21
N PRO A 728 13.83 -24.19 36.02
CA PRO A 728 15.05 -24.88 35.62
C PRO A 728 16.22 -24.46 36.52
N ASN A 729 17.21 -25.36 36.69
CA ASN A 729 18.40 -25.06 37.45
C ASN A 729 19.22 -23.92 36.80
N PRO A 730 19.39 -22.75 37.45
CA PRO A 730 20.08 -21.60 36.88
C PRO A 730 21.56 -21.84 36.56
N GLU A 731 22.20 -22.83 37.18
CA GLU A 731 23.62 -23.19 36.95
C GLU A 731 23.82 -23.96 35.64
N LYS A 732 22.76 -24.50 35.05
CA LYS A 732 22.82 -25.22 33.78
C LYS A 732 22.70 -24.31 32.55
N GLY A 733 22.30 -23.04 32.75
CA GLY A 733 22.01 -22.12 31.64
C GLY A 733 20.93 -22.62 30.69
N PRO A 734 20.90 -22.18 29.44
CA PRO A 734 19.99 -22.70 28.41
C PRO A 734 20.43 -24.11 27.97
N ASP A 735 19.83 -25.12 28.57
CA ASP A 735 20.13 -26.55 28.32
C ASP A 735 18.87 -27.32 27.96
N ALA A 736 18.67 -27.61 26.66
CA ALA A 736 17.52 -28.32 26.14
C ALA A 736 17.34 -29.74 26.73
N SER A 737 18.45 -30.42 27.06
CA SER A 737 18.40 -31.74 27.67
C SER A 737 17.86 -31.69 29.10
N HIS A 738 18.19 -30.61 29.80
CA HIS A 738 17.63 -30.35 31.13
C HIS A 738 16.16 -29.99 31.05
N TRP A 739 15.75 -29.17 30.12
CA TRP A 739 14.35 -28.81 29.91
C TRP A 739 13.51 -30.05 29.54
N GLY A 740 13.96 -30.87 28.58
CA GLY A 740 13.29 -32.10 28.17
C GLY A 740 13.04 -33.06 29.33
N ARG A 741 14.07 -33.22 30.24
CA ARG A 741 13.90 -34.04 31.45
C ARG A 741 12.81 -33.44 32.37
N LEU A 742 12.82 -32.13 32.63
CA LEU A 742 11.82 -31.48 33.50
C LEU A 742 10.40 -31.55 32.88
N LEU A 743 10.26 -31.48 31.58
CA LEU A 743 8.97 -31.64 30.89
C LEU A 743 8.34 -32.99 31.20
N ASN A 744 9.13 -34.08 31.17
CA ASN A 744 8.66 -35.43 31.45
C ASN A 744 8.48 -35.71 32.94
N GLU A 745 9.45 -35.28 33.76
CA GLU A 745 9.46 -35.51 35.22
C GLU A 745 8.26 -34.89 35.94
N TYR A 746 7.96 -33.62 35.59
CA TYR A 746 6.90 -32.85 36.23
C TYR A 746 5.62 -32.74 35.38
N LYS A 747 5.54 -33.52 34.27
CA LYS A 747 4.39 -33.55 33.36
C LYS A 747 3.92 -32.16 32.98
N VAL A 748 4.86 -31.32 32.53
CA VAL A 748 4.58 -29.95 32.14
C VAL A 748 3.54 -29.89 31.02
N THR A 749 2.56 -29.00 31.16
CA THR A 749 1.43 -28.83 30.23
C THR A 749 1.57 -27.57 29.37
N LEU A 750 2.28 -26.58 29.87
CA LEU A 750 2.45 -25.28 29.22
C LEU A 750 3.93 -25.01 28.91
N TRP A 751 4.21 -24.63 27.63
CA TRP A 751 5.51 -24.16 27.19
C TRP A 751 5.39 -22.72 26.75
N ASN A 752 6.18 -21.82 27.32
CA ASN A 752 6.25 -20.40 26.97
C ASN A 752 7.71 -19.97 26.73
N SER A 753 8.05 -19.59 25.50
CA SER A 753 9.42 -19.23 25.16
C SER A 753 9.55 -18.35 23.91
N VAL A 754 10.77 -17.83 23.70
CA VAL A 754 11.14 -17.32 22.37
C VAL A 754 11.37 -18.48 21.40
N PRO A 755 11.18 -18.28 20.07
CA PRO A 755 11.34 -19.34 19.06
C PRO A 755 12.67 -20.08 19.13
N ALA A 756 13.77 -19.35 19.35
CA ALA A 756 15.11 -19.94 19.44
C ALA A 756 15.26 -21.00 20.55
N GLN A 757 14.57 -20.83 21.71
CA GLN A 757 14.59 -21.82 22.80
C GLN A 757 13.77 -23.07 22.41
N ALA A 758 12.67 -22.88 21.69
CA ALA A 758 11.87 -23.98 21.17
C ALA A 758 12.62 -24.76 20.07
N GLU A 759 13.40 -24.07 19.20
CA GLU A 759 14.28 -24.72 18.23
C GLU A 759 15.40 -25.55 18.92
N MET A 760 15.96 -25.04 20.01
CA MET A 760 16.94 -25.81 20.80
C MET A 760 16.33 -27.11 21.35
N LEU A 761 15.08 -27.04 21.85
CA LEU A 761 14.37 -28.23 22.36
C LEU A 761 14.04 -29.22 21.23
N ASP A 762 13.58 -28.74 20.08
CA ASP A 762 13.31 -29.54 18.89
C ASP A 762 14.59 -30.25 18.39
N ALA A 763 15.68 -29.53 18.29
CA ALA A 763 16.98 -30.08 17.86
C ALA A 763 17.50 -31.17 18.81
N PHE A 764 17.25 -31.04 20.11
CA PHE A 764 17.58 -32.06 21.12
C PHE A 764 16.66 -33.27 20.99
N ALA A 765 15.33 -33.06 20.94
CA ALA A 765 14.32 -34.10 21.01
C ALA A 765 14.16 -34.94 19.73
N SER A 766 14.62 -34.42 18.57
CA SER A 766 14.36 -34.98 17.22
C SER A 766 14.79 -36.45 17.01
N LYS A 767 15.45 -37.07 17.97
CA LYS A 767 15.97 -38.46 17.81
C LYS A 767 15.30 -39.53 18.68
N SER A 768 14.58 -39.20 19.75
CA SER A 768 13.96 -40.24 20.62
C SER A 768 13.04 -39.75 21.75
N GLU A 769 12.84 -38.46 21.89
CA GLU A 769 12.05 -37.93 23.01
C GLU A 769 10.74 -37.30 22.55
N SER A 770 9.69 -37.43 23.32
CA SER A 770 8.40 -36.78 23.11
C SER A 770 7.83 -36.24 24.42
N TYR A 771 7.02 -35.18 24.31
CA TYR A 771 6.44 -34.48 25.46
C TYR A 771 4.90 -34.38 25.29
N PRO A 772 4.17 -35.50 25.34
CA PRO A 772 2.75 -35.53 25.01
C PRO A 772 1.87 -34.84 26.07
N THR A 773 2.42 -34.53 27.25
CA THR A 773 1.71 -33.77 28.32
C THR A 773 1.61 -32.28 28.00
N VAL A 774 2.49 -31.73 27.13
CA VAL A 774 2.41 -30.34 26.70
C VAL A 774 1.17 -30.17 25.82
N ARG A 775 0.22 -29.38 26.30
CA ARG A 775 -1.04 -29.10 25.60
C ARG A 775 -1.08 -27.72 24.92
N LEU A 776 -0.19 -26.80 25.34
CA LEU A 776 -0.16 -25.44 24.82
C LEU A 776 1.29 -24.95 24.70
N VAL A 777 1.61 -24.44 23.53
CA VAL A 777 2.92 -23.84 23.20
C VAL A 777 2.71 -22.37 22.81
N LEU A 778 3.28 -21.48 23.58
CA LEU A 778 3.24 -20.04 23.37
C LEU A 778 4.62 -19.58 22.86
N LEU A 779 4.67 -19.09 21.63
CA LEU A 779 5.90 -18.62 21.00
C LEU A 779 5.81 -17.10 20.77
N SER A 780 6.80 -16.36 21.26
CA SER A 780 6.77 -14.89 21.15
C SER A 780 8.16 -14.26 21.23
N GLY A 781 8.23 -12.95 20.97
CA GLY A 781 9.42 -12.14 21.17
C GLY A 781 10.40 -12.13 20.00
N ASP A 782 10.24 -13.00 19.01
CA ASP A 782 11.07 -13.04 17.81
C ASP A 782 10.30 -13.69 16.66
N TRP A 783 10.89 -13.67 15.48
CA TRP A 783 10.36 -14.27 14.26
C TRP A 783 10.26 -15.81 14.38
N ILE A 784 9.09 -16.37 14.01
CA ILE A 784 8.85 -17.81 14.05
C ILE A 784 9.11 -18.40 12.66
N ASN A 785 10.06 -19.32 12.55
CA ASN A 785 10.29 -20.07 11.33
C ASN A 785 9.05 -20.92 11.00
N THR A 786 8.52 -20.82 9.77
CA THR A 786 7.29 -21.50 9.35
C THR A 786 7.33 -23.02 9.50
N SER A 787 8.53 -23.62 9.45
CA SER A 787 8.71 -25.06 9.66
C SER A 787 8.74 -25.49 11.13
N LEU A 788 8.96 -24.56 12.08
CA LEU A 788 9.12 -24.88 13.51
C LEU A 788 7.87 -25.48 14.13
N PRO A 789 6.65 -24.95 13.92
CA PRO A 789 5.44 -25.51 14.51
C PRO A 789 5.19 -26.96 14.08
N GLY A 790 5.43 -27.28 12.80
CA GLY A 790 5.29 -28.64 12.28
C GLY A 790 6.31 -29.63 12.89
N ARG A 791 7.52 -29.16 13.24
CA ARG A 791 8.52 -29.97 13.94
C ARG A 791 8.15 -30.17 15.41
N LEU A 792 7.71 -29.12 16.09
CA LEU A 792 7.28 -29.20 17.49
C LEU A 792 6.08 -30.12 17.68
N ARG A 793 5.11 -30.18 16.75
CA ARG A 793 3.97 -31.12 16.81
C ARG A 793 4.39 -32.58 16.79
N LYS A 794 5.56 -32.92 16.23
CA LYS A 794 6.07 -34.30 16.26
C LYS A 794 6.52 -34.74 17.65
N ILE A 795 6.99 -33.81 18.47
CA ILE A 795 7.48 -34.08 19.83
C ILE A 795 6.47 -33.70 20.93
N MET A 796 5.53 -32.78 20.61
CA MET A 796 4.44 -32.32 21.49
C MET A 796 3.10 -32.57 20.78
N THR A 797 2.71 -33.82 20.65
CA THR A 797 1.63 -34.30 19.77
C THR A 797 0.23 -33.77 20.12
N ASN A 798 0.03 -33.32 21.36
CA ASN A 798 -1.25 -32.79 21.83
C ASN A 798 -1.26 -31.26 21.94
N ALA A 799 -0.18 -30.59 21.50
CA ALA A 799 -0.03 -29.16 21.74
C ALA A 799 -0.71 -28.31 20.70
N GLN A 800 -1.50 -27.34 21.14
CA GLN A 800 -1.92 -26.21 20.37
C GLN A 800 -0.75 -25.20 20.27
N MET A 801 -0.45 -24.72 19.05
CA MET A 801 0.66 -23.81 18.78
C MET A 801 0.13 -22.40 18.58
N ILE A 802 0.62 -21.46 19.37
CA ILE A 802 0.17 -20.06 19.33
C ILE A 802 1.36 -19.14 19.07
N SER A 803 1.24 -18.33 18.04
CA SER A 803 2.10 -17.16 17.85
C SER A 803 1.54 -16.00 18.67
N LEU A 804 2.37 -15.42 19.53
CA LEU A 804 2.02 -14.25 20.33
C LEU A 804 2.99 -13.12 20.01
N GLY A 805 2.46 -11.90 19.96
CA GLY A 805 3.25 -10.71 19.67
C GLY A 805 2.87 -9.52 20.53
N GLY A 806 3.68 -8.49 20.46
CA GLY A 806 3.50 -7.26 21.21
C GLY A 806 4.82 -6.64 21.60
N ALA A 807 4.73 -5.61 22.41
CA ALA A 807 5.87 -4.93 23.02
C ALA A 807 5.69 -4.91 24.53
N THR A 808 6.76 -4.80 25.29
CA THR A 808 6.71 -4.65 26.76
C THR A 808 5.79 -3.50 27.16
N GLU A 809 5.76 -2.42 26.36
CA GLU A 809 4.88 -1.26 26.52
C GLU A 809 3.40 -1.58 26.30
N GLY A 810 3.08 -2.68 25.61
CA GLY A 810 1.72 -3.19 25.39
C GLY A 810 1.28 -4.27 26.38
N GLY A 811 2.08 -4.58 27.42
CA GLY A 811 1.73 -5.47 28.49
C GLY A 811 1.91 -6.95 28.16
N ILE A 812 3.12 -7.39 27.93
CA ILE A 812 3.59 -8.74 27.57
C ILE A 812 3.22 -9.06 26.12
N TRP A 813 1.93 -9.27 25.83
CA TRP A 813 1.39 -9.57 24.49
C TRP A 813 0.19 -8.71 24.19
N SER A 814 0.02 -8.39 22.91
CA SER A 814 -1.09 -7.59 22.41
C SER A 814 -1.86 -8.25 21.27
N ILE A 815 -1.27 -9.27 20.64
CA ILE A 815 -1.79 -9.95 19.47
C ILE A 815 -1.52 -11.45 19.55
N TYR A 816 -2.38 -12.25 18.93
CA TYR A 816 -2.25 -13.70 18.86
C TYR A 816 -2.64 -14.24 17.48
N HIS A 817 -2.04 -15.37 17.12
CA HIS A 817 -2.43 -16.17 15.98
C HIS A 817 -2.32 -17.67 16.34
N GLU A 818 -3.39 -18.41 16.11
CA GLU A 818 -3.38 -19.86 16.24
C GLU A 818 -2.78 -20.45 14.96
N ILE A 819 -1.65 -21.13 15.10
CA ILE A 819 -0.92 -21.64 13.95
C ILE A 819 -1.56 -22.94 13.50
N ASP A 820 -2.03 -23.01 12.26
CA ASP A 820 -2.63 -24.20 11.66
C ASP A 820 -1.61 -25.33 11.44
N GLU A 821 -2.10 -26.54 11.15
CA GLU A 821 -1.24 -27.70 10.86
C GLU A 821 -0.42 -27.50 9.58
N ILE A 822 -1.00 -26.82 8.59
CA ILE A 822 -0.36 -26.48 7.33
C ILE A 822 -0.40 -24.97 7.17
N GLU A 823 0.72 -24.32 7.32
CA GLU A 823 0.87 -22.89 7.02
C GLU A 823 1.29 -22.74 5.54
N GLU A 824 0.36 -22.35 4.70
CA GLU A 824 0.60 -22.15 3.26
C GLU A 824 1.30 -20.81 2.97
N ARG A 825 1.43 -19.94 3.96
CA ARG A 825 2.03 -18.61 3.81
C ARG A 825 3.54 -18.66 4.00
N PRO A 826 4.29 -17.74 3.37
CA PRO A 826 5.75 -17.64 3.57
C PRO A 826 6.13 -17.17 4.98
N THR A 827 5.18 -16.57 5.72
CA THR A 827 5.37 -16.05 7.07
C THR A 827 4.19 -16.43 7.97
N ILE A 828 4.45 -16.67 9.25
CA ILE A 828 3.40 -16.85 10.25
C ILE A 828 2.80 -15.48 10.56
N LEU A 829 1.47 -15.39 10.55
CA LEU A 829 0.78 -14.15 10.84
C LEU A 829 1.03 -13.68 12.27
N TYR A 830 1.03 -12.38 12.44
CA TYR A 830 0.98 -11.77 13.77
C TYR A 830 -0.41 -11.96 14.39
N GLY A 831 -1.47 -11.86 13.56
CA GLY A 831 -2.83 -12.28 13.88
C GLY A 831 -3.76 -11.15 14.31
N LYS A 832 -4.52 -11.38 15.43
CA LYS A 832 -5.58 -10.49 15.93
C LYS A 832 -5.29 -10.00 17.34
N ALA A 833 -5.80 -8.81 17.66
CA ALA A 833 -5.64 -8.23 19.00
C ALA A 833 -6.27 -9.10 20.09
N LEU A 834 -5.62 -9.14 21.26
CA LEU A 834 -6.13 -9.78 22.46
C LEU A 834 -7.35 -9.02 23.03
N LEU A 835 -8.15 -9.68 23.85
CA LEU A 835 -9.33 -9.11 24.48
C LEU A 835 -8.97 -7.87 25.32
N GLY A 836 -9.73 -6.78 25.15
CA GLY A 836 -9.47 -5.52 25.83
C GLY A 836 -8.25 -4.73 25.30
N GLN A 837 -7.66 -5.20 24.22
CA GLN A 837 -6.58 -4.51 23.51
C GLN A 837 -7.03 -4.15 22.08
N TRP A 838 -6.34 -3.21 21.50
CA TRP A 838 -6.42 -2.86 20.09
C TRP A 838 -5.02 -2.94 19.50
N MET A 839 -4.93 -3.46 18.31
CA MET A 839 -3.71 -3.44 17.52
C MET A 839 -4.04 -3.07 16.09
N GLY A 840 -3.35 -2.09 15.57
CA GLY A 840 -3.63 -1.54 14.25
C GLY A 840 -2.39 -1.20 13.48
N VAL A 841 -2.56 -1.00 12.18
CA VAL A 841 -1.54 -0.50 11.26
C VAL A 841 -1.93 0.91 10.86
N VAL A 842 -1.05 1.87 11.14
CA VAL A 842 -1.31 3.30 10.89
C VAL A 842 -0.25 3.91 9.97
N ASP A 843 -0.66 4.93 9.20
CA ASP A 843 0.25 5.74 8.39
C ASP A 843 0.94 6.86 9.21
N GLU A 844 1.70 7.73 8.55
CA GLU A 844 2.44 8.82 9.20
C GLU A 844 1.50 9.86 9.84
N GLU A 845 0.26 9.97 9.37
CA GLU A 845 -0.78 10.83 9.93
C GLU A 845 -1.66 10.13 10.98
N LEU A 846 -1.26 8.94 11.44
CA LEU A 846 -1.96 8.09 12.40
C LEU A 846 -3.33 7.58 11.93
N ARG A 847 -3.61 7.60 10.63
CA ARG A 847 -4.83 7.03 10.03
C ARG A 847 -4.66 5.54 9.81
N ILE A 848 -5.71 4.77 10.03
CA ILE A 848 -5.68 3.32 9.79
C ILE A 848 -5.39 3.04 8.30
N CYS A 849 -4.40 2.17 8.05
CA CYS A 849 -4.06 1.74 6.71
C CYS A 849 -5.13 0.81 6.12
N PRO A 850 -5.37 0.88 4.81
CA PRO A 850 -6.15 -0.12 4.10
C PRO A 850 -5.49 -1.51 4.14
N GLU A 851 -6.22 -2.54 3.72
CA GLU A 851 -5.64 -3.88 3.59
C GLU A 851 -4.48 -3.90 2.60
N TYR A 852 -3.45 -4.69 2.92
CA TYR A 852 -2.20 -4.86 2.17
C TYR A 852 -1.31 -3.61 2.06
N VAL A 853 -1.70 -2.49 2.66
CA VAL A 853 -0.85 -1.29 2.75
C VAL A 853 -0.01 -1.38 4.01
N SER A 854 1.31 -1.23 3.85
CA SER A 854 2.25 -1.22 4.97
C SER A 854 2.18 0.09 5.75
N GLY A 855 2.33 -0.02 7.05
CA GLY A 855 2.38 1.12 7.97
C GLY A 855 2.97 0.72 9.31
N GLN A 856 3.01 1.65 10.23
CA GLN A 856 3.50 1.40 11.58
C GLN A 856 2.47 0.63 12.40
N ILE A 857 2.90 -0.44 13.05
CA ILE A 857 2.07 -1.15 14.02
C ILE A 857 1.91 -0.29 15.29
N ALA A 858 0.67 -0.13 15.73
CA ALA A 858 0.33 0.60 16.95
C ALA A 858 -0.49 -0.28 17.89
N ILE A 859 -0.29 -0.11 19.19
CA ILE A 859 -0.99 -0.87 20.25
C ILE A 859 -1.83 0.10 21.08
N GLY A 860 -3.06 -0.28 21.39
CA GLY A 860 -3.99 0.47 22.25
C GLY A 860 -4.71 -0.42 23.24
N GLY A 861 -5.52 0.18 24.10
CA GLY A 861 -6.37 -0.57 25.03
C GLY A 861 -5.86 -0.61 26.46
N TYR A 862 -6.41 -1.57 27.22
CA TYR A 862 -6.23 -1.62 28.69
C TYR A 862 -4.85 -2.12 29.15
N SER A 863 -4.08 -2.78 28.28
CA SER A 863 -2.76 -3.32 28.61
C SER A 863 -1.59 -2.37 28.39
N LEU A 864 -1.86 -1.12 27.96
CA LEU A 864 -0.78 -0.13 27.76
C LEU A 864 -0.08 0.23 29.08
N ALA A 865 1.25 0.29 29.02
CA ALA A 865 2.08 0.83 30.09
C ALA A 865 1.77 2.32 30.37
N GLU A 866 2.10 2.75 31.56
CA GLU A 866 1.97 4.18 31.96
C GLU A 866 2.95 5.08 31.19
N GLY A 867 4.09 4.52 30.79
CA GLY A 867 5.14 5.20 30.03
C GLY A 867 6.53 4.73 30.44
N TYR A 868 7.51 5.58 30.21
CA TYR A 868 8.90 5.31 30.57
C TYR A 868 9.30 6.01 31.87
N LEU A 869 9.96 5.29 32.76
CA LEU A 869 10.38 5.77 34.07
C LEU A 869 11.31 6.99 33.95
N GLY A 870 10.86 8.13 34.47
CA GLY A 870 11.60 9.37 34.47
C GLY A 870 11.81 10.05 33.11
N ASP A 871 11.24 9.51 32.03
CA ASP A 871 11.38 10.07 30.68
C ASP A 871 10.02 10.47 30.07
N THR A 872 9.56 11.65 30.43
CA THR A 872 8.28 12.19 29.95
C THR A 872 8.32 12.59 28.47
N THR A 873 9.49 12.95 27.95
CA THR A 873 9.66 13.33 26.54
C THR A 873 9.47 12.12 25.64
N LEU A 874 10.20 11.05 25.90
CA LEU A 874 10.07 9.79 25.15
C LEU A 874 8.67 9.18 25.33
N THR A 875 8.08 9.32 26.53
CA THR A 875 6.71 8.86 26.76
C THR A 875 5.72 9.57 25.86
N LYS A 876 5.80 10.89 25.69
CA LYS A 876 4.92 11.67 24.80
C LYS A 876 5.17 11.35 23.32
N GLU A 877 6.40 11.06 22.94
CA GLU A 877 6.75 10.71 21.58
C GLU A 877 6.17 9.34 21.17
N LYS A 878 6.25 8.35 22.05
CA LYS A 878 5.87 6.97 21.75
C LYS A 878 4.42 6.64 22.10
N PHE A 879 3.87 7.28 23.11
CA PHE A 879 2.48 7.12 23.54
C PHE A 879 1.69 8.36 23.12
N VAL A 880 1.08 8.28 21.94
CA VAL A 880 0.32 9.38 21.36
C VAL A 880 -1.17 9.25 21.65
N TYR A 881 -1.85 10.38 21.72
CA TYR A 881 -3.30 10.42 21.90
C TYR A 881 -3.96 10.72 20.55
N VAL A 882 -4.83 9.84 20.11
CA VAL A 882 -5.61 10.04 18.88
C VAL A 882 -6.94 10.68 19.27
N GLU A 883 -7.10 11.96 18.98
CA GLU A 883 -8.24 12.77 19.44
C GLU A 883 -9.58 12.29 18.89
N GLU A 884 -9.61 11.93 17.61
CA GLU A 884 -10.82 11.45 16.92
C GLU A 884 -11.41 10.20 17.57
N GLU A 885 -10.56 9.36 18.14
CA GLU A 885 -10.94 8.11 18.77
C GLU A 885 -10.94 8.16 20.30
N LYS A 886 -10.50 9.29 20.87
CA LYS A 886 -10.31 9.48 22.32
C LYS A 886 -9.52 8.36 23.00
N ASN A 887 -8.52 7.84 22.29
CA ASN A 887 -7.71 6.71 22.73
C ASN A 887 -6.22 7.05 22.72
N ARG A 888 -5.51 6.49 23.70
CA ARG A 888 -4.05 6.51 23.76
C ARG A 888 -3.52 5.27 23.07
N ILE A 889 -2.55 5.44 22.17
CA ILE A 889 -1.88 4.33 21.47
C ILE A 889 -0.36 4.43 21.66
N TYR A 890 0.30 3.28 21.60
CA TYR A 890 1.75 3.15 21.59
C TYR A 890 2.24 2.83 20.18
N LEU A 891 3.18 3.62 19.67
CA LEU A 891 3.82 3.45 18.37
C LEU A 891 5.03 2.53 18.51
N THR A 892 4.92 1.29 18.01
CA THR A 892 5.92 0.24 18.27
C THR A 892 7.25 0.45 17.54
N GLY A 893 7.24 1.17 16.40
CA GLY A 893 8.36 1.21 15.46
C GLY A 893 8.45 -0.04 14.58
N ASP A 894 7.49 -0.94 14.66
CA ASP A 894 7.38 -2.12 13.79
C ASP A 894 6.55 -1.79 12.56
N ASN A 895 6.93 -2.35 11.43
CA ASN A 895 6.22 -2.27 10.17
C ASN A 895 5.30 -3.48 10.01
N GLY A 896 4.08 -3.26 9.56
CA GLY A 896 3.12 -4.32 9.30
C GLY A 896 2.07 -3.92 8.28
N ARG A 897 1.20 -4.86 7.94
CA ARG A 897 0.03 -4.61 7.10
C ARG A 897 -1.13 -5.50 7.51
N TYR A 898 -2.34 -5.02 7.26
CA TYR A 898 -3.50 -5.89 7.33
C TYR A 898 -3.53 -6.84 6.15
N VAL A 899 -3.90 -8.09 6.40
CA VAL A 899 -4.22 -9.08 5.37
C VAL A 899 -5.72 -9.42 5.43
N GLU A 900 -6.14 -10.40 4.65
CA GLU A 900 -7.53 -10.86 4.64
C GLU A 900 -8.06 -11.13 6.06
N ASN A 901 -9.33 -10.84 6.30
CA ASN A 901 -10.02 -10.98 7.58
C ASN A 901 -9.52 -10.07 8.72
N GLY A 902 -8.70 -9.06 8.40
CA GLY A 902 -8.22 -8.09 9.36
C GLY A 902 -7.08 -8.58 10.26
N ASP A 903 -6.47 -9.70 9.94
CA ASP A 903 -5.24 -10.17 10.58
C ASP A 903 -4.07 -9.24 10.21
N ILE A 904 -3.10 -9.14 11.10
CA ILE A 904 -1.88 -8.34 10.86
C ILE A 904 -0.73 -9.27 10.49
N GLU A 905 -0.03 -8.92 9.41
CA GLU A 905 1.25 -9.50 9.04
C GLU A 905 2.37 -8.56 9.46
N PHE A 906 3.36 -9.09 10.15
CA PHE A 906 4.55 -8.35 10.56
C PHE A 906 5.56 -8.32 9.40
N LEU A 907 6.07 -7.14 9.05
CA LEU A 907 6.98 -6.92 7.91
C LEU A 907 8.42 -6.56 8.33
N GLY A 908 8.67 -6.47 9.63
CA GLY A 908 9.97 -6.09 10.17
C GLY A 908 9.95 -4.77 10.93
N ARG A 909 11.12 -4.17 11.16
CA ARG A 909 11.27 -2.89 11.87
C ARG A 909 11.37 -1.72 10.89
N LEU A 910 10.82 -0.58 11.29
CA LEU A 910 11.00 0.69 10.58
C LEU A 910 12.38 1.31 10.83
N ASP A 911 13.00 0.94 11.95
CA ASP A 911 14.36 1.35 12.32
C ASP A 911 15.36 0.21 12.06
N ASN A 912 16.65 0.49 12.30
CA ASN A 912 17.73 -0.48 12.11
C ASN A 912 17.92 -1.45 13.30
N GLN A 913 16.91 -1.60 14.17
CA GLN A 913 16.95 -2.57 15.26
C GLN A 913 16.71 -3.99 14.75
N VAL A 914 17.52 -4.92 15.17
CA VAL A 914 17.37 -6.36 14.89
C VAL A 914 17.20 -7.08 16.22
N LYS A 915 16.17 -7.94 16.33
CA LYS A 915 16.03 -8.85 17.48
C LYS A 915 16.83 -10.11 17.16
N ILE A 916 17.72 -10.49 18.07
CA ILE A 916 18.48 -11.76 18.00
C ILE A 916 18.29 -12.48 19.34
N ASN A 917 17.69 -13.66 19.31
CA ASN A 917 17.37 -14.47 20.50
C ASN A 917 16.55 -13.69 21.57
N GLY A 918 15.63 -12.82 21.12
CA GLY A 918 14.84 -11.98 22.02
C GLY A 918 15.52 -10.72 22.55
N HIS A 919 16.78 -10.47 22.18
CA HIS A 919 17.52 -9.26 22.55
C HIS A 919 17.56 -8.27 21.39
N GLU A 920 17.21 -7.03 21.65
CA GLU A 920 17.30 -5.93 20.68
C GLU A 920 18.75 -5.45 20.54
N LEU A 921 19.28 -5.48 19.32
CA LEU A 921 20.62 -5.00 18.96
C LEU A 921 20.53 -3.96 17.83
N MET A 922 21.39 -2.95 17.87
CA MET A 922 21.54 -2.01 16.73
C MET A 922 22.38 -2.68 15.64
N GLY A 923 21.74 -3.03 14.53
CA GLY A 923 22.42 -3.57 13.36
C GLY A 923 23.05 -2.46 12.52
N ILE A 924 24.38 -2.50 12.30
CA ILE A 924 25.04 -1.71 11.25
C ILE A 924 24.88 -2.50 9.94
N LEU A 925 23.71 -2.48 9.35
CA LEU A 925 23.51 -3.03 8.00
C LEU A 925 23.33 -1.88 7.03
N GLY A 926 24.26 -1.77 6.07
CA GLY A 926 24.14 -0.85 4.94
C GLY A 926 22.90 -1.15 4.10
N LYS A 927 22.27 -0.10 3.57
CA LYS A 927 21.18 -0.22 2.59
C LYS A 927 21.65 -1.11 1.44
N GLY A 928 21.04 -2.27 1.26
CA GLY A 928 21.26 -3.11 0.09
C GLY A 928 21.64 -4.59 0.32
N SER A 929 21.56 -5.13 1.53
CA SER A 929 21.78 -6.57 1.74
C SER A 929 20.48 -7.35 1.70
N ASP A 930 20.40 -8.28 0.77
CA ASP A 930 19.34 -9.28 0.61
C ASP A 930 19.15 -10.07 1.93
N ARG A 931 18.00 -9.90 2.58
CA ARG A 931 17.66 -10.53 3.87
C ARG A 931 17.41 -12.04 3.79
N SER A 932 17.47 -12.63 2.59
CA SER A 932 17.25 -14.07 2.37
C SER A 932 18.45 -14.95 2.75
N ARG A 933 19.56 -14.37 3.27
CA ARG A 933 20.82 -15.08 3.59
C ARG A 933 21.27 -14.98 5.06
N LEU A 934 20.40 -14.50 5.94
CA LEU A 934 20.56 -14.60 7.41
C LEU A 934 19.38 -15.41 7.98
#